data_d28973190d40cea854880ea2dd1092d3
#
_entry.id   d28973190d40cea854880ea2dd1092d3
#
_cell.length_a   1.000
_cell.length_b   1.000
_cell.length_c   1.000
_cell.angle_alpha   90.00
_cell.angle_beta   90.00
_cell.angle_gamma   90.00
#
_symmetry.space_group_name_H-M   'P 1'
#
loop_
_entity.id
_entity.type
_entity.pdbx_description
1 polymer ?
#
loop_
_entity_poly.entity_id
_entity_poly.type
_entity_poly.pdbx_seq_one_letter_code
_entity_poly.pdbx_strand_id
1 'polypeptide(L)'
;KEIRFKLKYPKSIFFIVSNEFCERFSFYGMRAVLILYLRNQLRYDDNTSTIIYHVFTMFVYFFPIFGAMLADSLIGKFHTILSLSIVYALGQLLLSLSAAPPLGIPPREFSLLGLLLVALGTGGIKPCVAAFGGDQFILPLQERYLSTFFSLFYFSINSGSLISSFLTPLLRSDVTCFGQNTCYSLAFFVPAVLMTLSVVIFFVGKPLYRITKPTGNVVFNVSKCNEKREYWLEYADDKYEKSLINDIKASLQVMKLFIPIPIFWALFDQQGSRWTFQASRMSGEIGNFLLQPDQMLVFNPFLVLAFIPLFETCLYPLMRKIGLRTPLKVLSIGGFLAALSFVIAAMVEYQLEKTYPVLPSENFAQLRLFNTLDCPVTITRHDPELSFVLKSMDMWEDKYIEANGKADWQYSVDFSKCNDITKFNETAARNNELHCYTDSVDKSISGEPLIRGLVYVNSSQDPVPLKFMTGDATVLEFKINSTTLETSLAKVKPVKKDVQLKLGGVYTVVGSVIGEKSMANVVTVTEPNSMHMLWLIPQYVIITMGEVMFSVTGLEFAFTQAPASMKSLLQASWLLTVAFGNLIVVIVAEISIFNRQVYEFLLFAGLMFIDIIIFAVMAKFYKYIDEDEITEETIHMSQETGTFNASYHQDEK
;
A
#
# COMPACT_ATOMS: atom_id res chain seq x y z
N LYS A 1 -52.92 27.84 -5.87
CA LYS A 1 -51.53 28.40 -6.09
C LYS A 1 -50.63 27.81 -5.03
N GLU A 2 -50.01 26.65 -5.32
CA GLU A 2 -48.91 26.12 -4.51
C GLU A 2 -47.74 27.09 -4.57
N ILE A 3 -47.39 27.67 -3.46
CA ILE A 3 -46.17 28.42 -3.29
C ILE A 3 -45.06 27.38 -3.20
N ARG A 4 -44.47 26.98 -4.35
CA ARG A 4 -43.23 26.18 -4.39
C ARG A 4 -42.11 27.07 -3.85
N PHE A 5 -41.84 26.99 -2.54
CA PHE A 5 -40.63 27.54 -1.95
C PHE A 5 -39.43 26.75 -2.54
N LYS A 6 -38.76 27.33 -3.55
CA LYS A 6 -37.46 26.83 -3.99
C LYS A 6 -36.43 27.08 -2.88
N LEU A 7 -36.27 26.11 -2.00
CA LEU A 7 -35.19 26.11 -1.03
C LEU A 7 -33.84 26.17 -1.78
N LYS A 8 -32.97 27.08 -1.34
CA LYS A 8 -31.64 27.20 -1.92
C LYS A 8 -30.76 26.00 -1.49
N TYR A 9 -29.75 25.66 -2.31
CA TYR A 9 -28.77 24.66 -1.96
C TYR A 9 -28.03 25.08 -0.66
N PRO A 10 -27.87 24.17 0.34
CA PRO A 10 -27.23 24.51 1.60
C PRO A 10 -25.77 24.88 1.43
N LYS A 11 -25.35 26.06 1.88
CA LYS A 11 -23.95 26.51 1.82
C LYS A 11 -23.03 25.70 2.72
N SER A 12 -23.57 25.04 3.75
CA SER A 12 -22.84 24.10 4.62
C SER A 12 -22.17 22.96 3.87
N ILE A 13 -22.74 22.55 2.75
CA ILE A 13 -22.23 21.45 1.92
C ILE A 13 -20.82 21.73 1.40
N PHE A 14 -20.51 22.97 1.01
CA PHE A 14 -19.17 23.30 0.52
C PHE A 14 -18.09 23.07 1.58
N PHE A 15 -18.39 23.37 2.85
CA PHE A 15 -17.46 23.10 3.94
C PHE A 15 -17.28 21.61 4.19
N ILE A 16 -18.36 20.82 4.10
CA ILE A 16 -18.33 19.37 4.32
C ILE A 16 -17.54 18.68 3.17
N VAL A 17 -17.79 19.06 1.92
CA VAL A 17 -17.10 18.48 0.74
C VAL A 17 -15.62 18.87 0.73
N SER A 18 -15.28 20.12 1.07
CA SER A 18 -13.89 20.57 1.18
C SER A 18 -13.15 19.86 2.32
N ASN A 19 -13.82 19.66 3.47
CA ASN A 19 -13.30 18.88 4.58
C ASN A 19 -13.00 17.44 4.14
N GLU A 20 -13.95 16.79 3.45
CA GLU A 20 -13.76 15.43 2.95
C GLU A 20 -12.59 15.33 1.96
N PHE A 21 -12.48 16.27 1.01
CA PHE A 21 -11.35 16.32 0.08
C PHE A 21 -10.00 16.35 0.80
N CYS A 22 -9.85 17.26 1.78
CA CYS A 22 -8.59 17.40 2.53
C CYS A 22 -8.31 16.15 3.39
N GLU A 23 -9.34 15.56 3.99
CA GLU A 23 -9.22 14.34 4.77
C GLU A 23 -8.80 13.16 3.89
N ARG A 24 -9.45 12.95 2.74
CA ARG A 24 -9.10 11.87 1.81
C ARG A 24 -7.71 12.04 1.22
N PHE A 25 -7.34 13.27 0.84
CA PHE A 25 -5.97 13.56 0.44
C PHE A 25 -4.97 13.15 1.53
N SER A 26 -5.25 13.55 2.78
CA SER A 26 -4.40 13.21 3.92
C SER A 26 -4.26 11.70 4.12
N PHE A 27 -5.36 10.96 4.07
CA PHE A 27 -5.38 9.52 4.26
C PHE A 27 -4.62 8.76 3.16
N TYR A 28 -5.02 8.97 1.91
CA TYR A 28 -4.44 8.23 0.78
C TYR A 28 -3.00 8.64 0.50
N GLY A 29 -2.65 9.91 0.71
CA GLY A 29 -1.27 10.38 0.57
C GLY A 29 -0.33 9.74 1.59
N MET A 30 -0.72 9.69 2.85
CA MET A 30 0.03 8.98 3.90
C MET A 30 0.11 7.48 3.59
N ARG A 31 -1.02 6.85 3.25
CA ARG A 31 -1.10 5.41 2.96
C ARG A 31 -0.22 5.01 1.79
N ALA A 32 -0.09 5.85 0.76
CA ALA A 32 0.70 5.57 -0.43
C ALA A 32 2.18 5.32 -0.10
N VAL A 33 2.77 6.14 0.75
CA VAL A 33 4.20 6.05 1.11
C VAL A 33 4.47 5.16 2.34
N LEU A 34 3.42 4.74 3.07
CA LEU A 34 3.53 4.07 4.37
C LEU A 34 4.33 2.78 4.29
N ILE A 35 4.03 1.90 3.34
CA ILE A 35 4.68 0.59 3.25
C ILE A 35 6.18 0.70 3.01
N LEU A 36 6.58 1.65 2.13
CA LEU A 36 7.99 1.92 1.86
C LEU A 36 8.67 2.62 3.04
N TYR A 37 7.94 3.46 3.79
CA TYR A 37 8.43 4.06 5.02
C TYR A 37 8.78 3.00 6.08
N LEU A 38 7.88 2.05 6.31
CA LEU A 38 8.09 0.95 7.26
C LEU A 38 9.33 0.13 6.88
N ARG A 39 9.49 -0.19 5.59
CA ARG A 39 10.60 -0.98 5.09
C ARG A 39 11.91 -0.19 5.04
N ASN A 40 11.92 0.98 4.40
CA ASN A 40 13.15 1.70 4.04
C ASN A 40 13.68 2.55 5.21
N GLN A 41 12.79 3.25 5.92
CA GLN A 41 13.18 4.18 6.99
C GLN A 41 13.21 3.48 8.36
N LEU A 42 12.16 2.71 8.70
CA LEU A 42 12.10 2.01 9.98
C LEU A 42 12.83 0.67 9.99
N ARG A 43 13.27 0.19 8.80
CA ARG A 43 14.06 -1.04 8.64
C ARG A 43 13.36 -2.30 9.16
N TYR A 44 12.06 -2.39 8.91
CA TYR A 44 11.33 -3.64 9.06
C TYR A 44 11.51 -4.49 7.79
N ASP A 45 11.46 -5.81 7.93
CA ASP A 45 11.41 -6.73 6.80
C ASP A 45 10.06 -6.64 6.05
N ASP A 46 9.96 -7.25 4.87
CA ASP A 46 8.78 -7.19 4.02
C ASP A 46 7.53 -7.75 4.71
N ASN A 47 7.67 -8.84 5.48
CA ASN A 47 6.55 -9.46 6.19
C ASN A 47 6.06 -8.57 7.34
N THR A 48 6.95 -8.11 8.22
CA THR A 48 6.61 -7.21 9.33
C THR A 48 6.02 -5.90 8.82
N SER A 49 6.57 -5.33 7.74
CA SER A 49 6.01 -4.12 7.10
C SER A 49 4.58 -4.37 6.60
N THR A 50 4.32 -5.52 5.97
CA THR A 50 3.00 -5.93 5.51
C THR A 50 2.03 -6.09 6.70
N ILE A 51 2.46 -6.76 7.78
CA ILE A 51 1.67 -6.94 9.00
C ILE A 51 1.27 -5.60 9.59
N ILE A 52 2.21 -4.68 9.81
CA ILE A 52 1.92 -3.36 10.38
C ILE A 52 0.94 -2.57 9.49
N TYR A 53 1.15 -2.60 8.17
CA TYR A 53 0.28 -1.93 7.20
C TYR A 53 -1.16 -2.47 7.26
N HIS A 54 -1.34 -3.78 7.28
CA HIS A 54 -2.66 -4.41 7.33
C HIS A 54 -3.31 -4.33 8.72
N VAL A 55 -2.55 -4.38 9.81
CA VAL A 55 -3.05 -4.11 11.18
C VAL A 55 -3.56 -2.67 11.28
N PHE A 56 -2.82 -1.72 10.75
CA PHE A 56 -3.28 -0.33 10.66
C PHE A 56 -4.59 -0.24 9.87
N THR A 57 -4.66 -0.83 8.68
CA THR A 57 -5.86 -0.81 7.83
C THR A 57 -7.03 -1.53 8.50
N MET A 58 -6.79 -2.66 9.18
CA MET A 58 -7.78 -3.37 9.98
C MET A 58 -8.43 -2.45 11.02
N PHE A 59 -7.63 -1.71 11.78
CA PHE A 59 -8.17 -0.76 12.77
C PHE A 59 -8.94 0.40 12.13
N VAL A 60 -8.50 0.92 10.98
CA VAL A 60 -9.22 1.96 10.22
C VAL A 60 -10.65 1.53 9.85
N TYR A 61 -10.87 0.24 9.61
CA TYR A 61 -12.18 -0.31 9.26
C TYR A 61 -12.91 -1.00 10.43
N PHE A 62 -12.25 -1.17 11.56
CA PHE A 62 -12.87 -1.64 12.80
C PHE A 62 -13.45 -0.49 13.63
N PHE A 63 -12.75 0.64 13.73
CA PHE A 63 -13.19 1.80 14.50
C PHE A 63 -14.46 2.51 14.01
N PRO A 64 -14.93 2.40 12.75
CA PRO A 64 -16.23 2.95 12.33
C PRO A 64 -17.41 2.55 13.20
N ILE A 65 -17.40 1.34 13.77
CA ILE A 65 -18.45 0.87 14.68
C ILE A 65 -18.50 1.78 15.92
N PHE A 66 -17.35 2.06 16.53
CA PHE A 66 -17.28 2.94 17.70
C PHE A 66 -17.60 4.40 17.37
N GLY A 67 -17.16 4.86 16.17
CA GLY A 67 -17.49 6.21 15.69
C GLY A 67 -18.98 6.41 15.50
N ALA A 68 -19.68 5.46 14.89
CA ALA A 68 -21.13 5.49 14.72
C ALA A 68 -21.85 5.47 16.09
N MET A 69 -21.43 4.59 17.01
CA MET A 69 -22.00 4.54 18.35
C MET A 69 -21.81 5.86 19.11
N LEU A 70 -20.62 6.46 19.02
CA LEU A 70 -20.30 7.73 19.66
C LEU A 70 -21.17 8.87 19.08
N ALA A 71 -21.35 8.89 17.76
CA ALA A 71 -22.12 9.91 17.04
C ALA A 71 -23.63 9.80 17.29
N ASP A 72 -24.19 8.60 17.25
CA ASP A 72 -25.64 8.40 17.33
C ASP A 72 -26.15 8.34 18.77
N SER A 73 -25.32 7.85 19.72
CA SER A 73 -25.75 7.57 21.09
C SER A 73 -25.26 8.55 22.15
N LEU A 74 -24.07 9.19 21.97
CA LEU A 74 -23.42 9.92 23.07
C LEU A 74 -23.28 11.42 22.81
N ILE A 75 -22.43 11.84 21.87
CA ILE A 75 -22.05 13.26 21.72
C ILE A 75 -22.57 13.91 20.44
N GLY A 76 -23.22 13.16 19.56
CA GLY A 76 -23.75 13.65 18.28
C GLY A 76 -22.70 13.77 17.18
N LYS A 77 -23.16 13.72 15.91
CA LYS A 77 -22.29 13.65 14.72
C LYS A 77 -21.27 14.79 14.64
N PHE A 78 -21.68 16.04 14.89
CA PHE A 78 -20.78 17.20 14.81
C PHE A 78 -19.58 17.10 15.75
N HIS A 79 -19.83 16.80 17.04
CA HIS A 79 -18.75 16.72 18.03
C HIS A 79 -17.87 15.49 17.82
N THR A 80 -18.46 14.37 17.38
CA THR A 80 -17.69 13.17 17.02
C THR A 80 -16.72 13.45 15.87
N ILE A 81 -17.20 14.05 14.77
CA ILE A 81 -16.35 14.43 13.64
C ILE A 81 -15.25 15.37 14.10
N LEU A 82 -15.57 16.44 14.82
CA LEU A 82 -14.57 17.43 15.23
C LEU A 82 -13.49 16.83 16.15
N SER A 83 -13.90 16.10 17.21
CA SER A 83 -12.96 15.55 18.19
C SER A 83 -12.04 14.49 17.58
N LEU A 84 -12.59 13.58 16.77
CA LEU A 84 -11.81 12.53 16.13
C LEU A 84 -10.94 13.06 14.99
N SER A 85 -11.37 14.13 14.29
CA SER A 85 -10.52 14.82 13.32
C SER A 85 -9.31 15.49 13.97
N ILE A 86 -9.43 16.02 15.18
CA ILE A 86 -8.30 16.55 15.95
C ILE A 86 -7.33 15.42 16.31
N VAL A 87 -7.83 14.28 16.81
CA VAL A 87 -7.00 13.11 17.12
C VAL A 87 -6.25 12.63 15.87
N TYR A 88 -6.95 12.61 14.73
CA TYR A 88 -6.35 12.26 13.45
C TYR A 88 -5.22 13.23 13.04
N ALA A 89 -5.46 14.54 13.12
CA ALA A 89 -4.45 15.55 12.79
C ALA A 89 -3.20 15.42 13.69
N LEU A 90 -3.39 15.16 15.00
CA LEU A 90 -2.30 14.89 15.93
C LEU A 90 -1.52 13.63 15.55
N GLY A 91 -2.21 12.56 15.15
CA GLY A 91 -1.58 11.33 14.67
C GLY A 91 -0.71 11.56 13.41
N GLN A 92 -1.22 12.32 12.44
CA GLN A 92 -0.49 12.68 11.22
C GLN A 92 0.74 13.56 11.52
N LEU A 93 0.61 14.54 12.41
CA LEU A 93 1.75 15.35 12.84
C LEU A 93 2.81 14.50 13.55
N LEU A 94 2.40 13.61 14.43
CA LEU A 94 3.30 12.71 15.13
C LEU A 94 4.08 11.80 14.16
N LEU A 95 3.39 11.27 13.14
CA LEU A 95 4.00 10.46 12.09
C LEU A 95 5.03 11.27 11.29
N SER A 96 4.71 12.51 10.93
CA SER A 96 5.64 13.41 10.25
C SER A 96 6.88 13.74 11.08
N LEU A 97 6.70 14.01 12.38
CA LEU A 97 7.78 14.32 13.29
C LEU A 97 8.67 13.11 13.57
N SER A 98 8.09 11.90 13.71
CA SER A 98 8.84 10.66 13.90
C SER A 98 9.70 10.29 12.69
N ALA A 99 9.32 10.75 11.50
CA ALA A 99 10.08 10.56 10.26
C ALA A 99 11.23 11.60 10.09
N ALA A 100 11.40 12.54 11.02
CA ALA A 100 12.43 13.59 10.98
C ALA A 100 13.62 13.26 11.88
N PRO A 101 14.77 12.77 11.35
CA PRO A 101 15.91 12.33 12.15
C PRO A 101 16.50 13.38 13.11
N PRO A 102 16.53 14.70 12.78
CA PRO A 102 17.14 15.69 13.66
C PRO A 102 16.45 15.88 15.01
N LEU A 103 15.18 15.42 15.13
CA LEU A 103 14.43 15.58 16.37
C LEU A 103 14.81 14.55 17.46
N GLY A 104 15.59 13.51 17.12
CA GLY A 104 16.00 12.48 18.07
C GLY A 104 14.85 11.66 18.69
N ILE A 105 13.66 11.72 18.11
CA ILE A 105 12.48 10.98 18.57
C ILE A 105 12.64 9.51 18.15
N PRO A 106 12.38 8.53 19.04
CA PRO A 106 12.39 7.12 18.66
C PRO A 106 11.40 6.86 17.49
N PRO A 107 11.90 6.55 16.26
CA PRO A 107 11.03 6.60 15.09
C PRO A 107 10.00 5.45 15.02
N ARG A 108 10.34 4.27 15.57
CA ARG A 108 9.46 3.10 15.52
C ARG A 108 8.24 3.27 16.41
N GLU A 109 8.46 3.59 17.66
CA GLU A 109 7.42 3.70 18.69
C GLU A 109 6.45 4.85 18.39
N PHE A 110 6.99 6.01 18.03
CA PHE A 110 6.15 7.18 17.74
C PHE A 110 5.42 7.06 16.40
N SER A 111 5.99 6.37 15.40
CA SER A 111 5.27 6.07 14.17
C SER A 111 4.09 5.14 14.42
N LEU A 112 4.27 4.08 15.20
CA LEU A 112 3.18 3.15 15.54
C LEU A 112 2.07 3.84 16.34
N LEU A 113 2.44 4.71 17.29
CA LEU A 113 1.48 5.53 18.03
C LEU A 113 0.74 6.49 17.09
N GLY A 114 1.46 7.16 16.18
CA GLY A 114 0.88 8.03 15.16
C GLY A 114 -0.13 7.29 14.29
N LEU A 115 0.21 6.09 13.81
CA LEU A 115 -0.68 5.24 13.02
C LEU A 115 -1.93 4.82 13.80
N LEU A 116 -1.80 4.49 15.09
CA LEU A 116 -2.95 4.17 15.94
C LEU A 116 -3.91 5.36 16.08
N LEU A 117 -3.38 6.57 16.33
CA LEU A 117 -4.19 7.79 16.40
C LEU A 117 -4.87 8.12 15.07
N VAL A 118 -4.16 7.93 13.94
CA VAL A 118 -4.73 8.08 12.60
C VAL A 118 -5.86 7.07 12.38
N ALA A 119 -5.64 5.80 12.72
CA ALA A 119 -6.66 4.76 12.56
C ALA A 119 -7.92 5.04 13.38
N LEU A 120 -7.75 5.45 14.65
CA LEU A 120 -8.86 5.84 15.53
C LEU A 120 -9.62 7.05 14.96
N GLY A 121 -8.90 8.08 14.52
CA GLY A 121 -9.49 9.30 14.00
C GLY A 121 -10.24 9.06 12.69
N THR A 122 -9.57 8.59 11.64
CA THR A 122 -10.19 8.38 10.32
C THR A 122 -11.28 7.30 10.36
N GLY A 123 -11.05 6.18 11.10
CA GLY A 123 -12.07 5.14 11.26
C GLY A 123 -13.34 5.68 11.90
N GLY A 124 -13.20 6.43 12.99
CA GLY A 124 -14.35 6.97 13.71
C GLY A 124 -15.13 8.04 12.96
N ILE A 125 -14.51 8.81 12.06
CA ILE A 125 -15.24 9.85 11.29
C ILE A 125 -15.89 9.31 10.01
N LYS A 126 -15.39 8.21 9.42
CA LYS A 126 -15.90 7.63 8.17
C LYS A 126 -17.42 7.49 8.08
N PRO A 127 -18.12 6.90 9.06
CA PRO A 127 -19.57 6.73 8.99
C PRO A 127 -20.32 8.06 9.23
N CYS A 128 -19.68 9.02 9.91
CA CYS A 128 -20.34 10.22 10.41
C CYS A 128 -20.43 11.33 9.36
N VAL A 129 -19.40 11.54 8.51
CA VAL A 129 -19.30 12.71 7.63
C VAL A 129 -20.36 12.67 6.52
N ALA A 130 -20.55 11.54 5.85
CA ALA A 130 -21.56 11.36 4.81
C ALA A 130 -22.98 11.52 5.39
N ALA A 131 -23.25 10.92 6.55
CA ALA A 131 -24.52 11.04 7.25
C ALA A 131 -24.79 12.49 7.71
N PHE A 132 -23.78 13.17 8.27
CA PHE A 132 -23.87 14.57 8.67
C PHE A 132 -24.14 15.50 7.47
N GLY A 133 -23.54 15.20 6.30
CA GLY A 133 -23.82 15.92 5.06
C GLY A 133 -25.27 15.73 4.57
N GLY A 134 -25.79 14.51 4.67
CA GLY A 134 -27.20 14.20 4.38
C GLY A 134 -28.18 14.95 5.28
N ASP A 135 -27.85 15.09 6.59
CA ASP A 135 -28.68 15.80 7.58
C ASP A 135 -28.83 17.30 7.28
N GLN A 136 -28.02 17.87 6.38
CA GLN A 136 -28.12 19.29 5.99
C GLN A 136 -29.30 19.59 5.08
N PHE A 137 -29.93 18.56 4.50
CA PHE A 137 -31.05 18.71 3.57
C PHE A 137 -32.40 18.51 4.28
N ILE A 138 -33.41 19.21 3.78
CA ILE A 138 -34.80 19.09 4.24
C ILE A 138 -35.54 18.18 3.27
N LEU A 139 -35.70 16.90 3.65
CA LEU A 139 -36.44 15.95 2.87
C LEU A 139 -37.95 16.05 3.11
N PRO A 140 -38.82 15.81 2.10
CA PRO A 140 -38.50 15.44 0.70
C PRO A 140 -38.18 16.62 -0.23
N LEU A 141 -38.30 17.88 0.23
CA LEU A 141 -38.24 19.10 -0.58
C LEU A 141 -36.88 19.29 -1.32
N GLN A 142 -35.79 18.74 -0.79
CA GLN A 142 -34.44 18.90 -1.34
C GLN A 142 -33.82 17.57 -1.81
N GLU A 143 -34.60 16.53 -2.06
CA GLU A 143 -34.12 15.20 -2.47
C GLU A 143 -33.21 15.25 -3.70
N ARG A 144 -33.56 16.02 -4.73
CA ARG A 144 -32.71 16.23 -5.92
C ARG A 144 -31.33 16.83 -5.57
N TYR A 145 -31.27 17.70 -4.58
CA TYR A 145 -29.99 18.29 -4.12
C TYR A 145 -29.17 17.31 -3.31
N LEU A 146 -29.82 16.38 -2.61
CA LEU A 146 -29.15 15.31 -1.87
C LEU A 146 -28.38 14.37 -2.83
N SER A 147 -28.97 13.98 -3.94
CA SER A 147 -28.28 13.19 -4.99
C SER A 147 -27.06 13.93 -5.55
N THR A 148 -27.17 15.24 -5.81
CA THR A 148 -26.05 16.07 -6.24
C THR A 148 -24.93 16.13 -5.18
N PHE A 149 -25.30 16.19 -3.90
CA PHE A 149 -24.33 16.16 -2.79
C PHE A 149 -23.53 14.86 -2.79
N PHE A 150 -24.18 13.69 -2.86
CA PHE A 150 -23.46 12.42 -2.86
C PHE A 150 -22.54 12.26 -4.07
N SER A 151 -22.95 12.76 -5.24
CA SER A 151 -22.08 12.78 -6.41
C SER A 151 -20.84 13.65 -6.21
N LEU A 152 -21.01 14.85 -5.65
CA LEU A 152 -19.91 15.76 -5.36
C LEU A 152 -18.99 15.23 -4.24
N PHE A 153 -19.57 14.60 -3.24
CA PHE A 153 -18.87 13.97 -2.13
C PHE A 153 -17.98 12.81 -2.64
N TYR A 154 -18.54 11.94 -3.47
CA TYR A 154 -17.79 10.85 -4.09
C TYR A 154 -16.68 11.35 -5.03
N PHE A 155 -16.97 12.40 -5.81
CA PHE A 155 -15.96 13.05 -6.64
C PHE A 155 -14.80 13.61 -5.81
N SER A 156 -15.08 14.22 -4.66
CA SER A 156 -14.04 14.77 -3.78
C SER A 156 -13.15 13.68 -3.17
N ILE A 157 -13.73 12.53 -2.81
CA ILE A 157 -12.98 11.35 -2.32
C ILE A 157 -11.96 10.90 -3.38
N ASN A 158 -12.44 10.65 -4.61
CA ASN A 158 -11.58 10.11 -5.67
C ASN A 158 -10.55 11.13 -6.16
N SER A 159 -10.92 12.41 -6.22
CA SER A 159 -9.97 13.48 -6.58
C SER A 159 -8.87 13.64 -5.54
N GLY A 160 -9.23 13.62 -4.26
CA GLY A 160 -8.26 13.68 -3.16
C GLY A 160 -7.31 12.49 -3.18
N SER A 161 -7.84 11.27 -3.39
CA SER A 161 -7.06 10.04 -3.51
C SER A 161 -6.11 10.09 -4.72
N LEU A 162 -6.61 10.46 -5.90
CA LEU A 162 -5.83 10.52 -7.13
C LEU A 162 -4.65 11.49 -7.01
N ILE A 163 -4.92 12.72 -6.57
CA ILE A 163 -3.89 13.77 -6.46
C ILE A 163 -2.87 13.39 -5.40
N SER A 164 -3.29 12.90 -4.25
CA SER A 164 -2.38 12.55 -3.15
C SER A 164 -1.50 11.35 -3.48
N SER A 165 -2.06 10.30 -4.09
CA SER A 165 -1.30 9.11 -4.48
C SER A 165 -0.24 9.40 -5.55
N PHE A 166 -0.43 10.47 -6.34
CA PHE A 166 0.58 10.94 -7.29
C PHE A 166 1.61 11.86 -6.62
N LEU A 167 1.14 12.87 -5.87
CA LEU A 167 1.99 13.94 -5.34
C LEU A 167 2.86 13.48 -4.17
N THR A 168 2.31 12.69 -3.25
CA THR A 168 3.04 12.32 -2.01
C THR A 168 4.29 11.47 -2.29
N PRO A 169 4.28 10.47 -3.19
CA PRO A 169 5.49 9.77 -3.60
C PRO A 169 6.56 10.67 -4.22
N LEU A 170 6.17 11.69 -5.01
CA LEU A 170 7.12 12.67 -5.57
C LEU A 170 7.78 13.51 -4.45
N LEU A 171 7.00 13.96 -3.46
CA LEU A 171 7.55 14.67 -2.31
C LEU A 171 8.53 13.81 -1.52
N ARG A 172 8.34 12.49 -1.49
CA ARG A 172 9.25 11.54 -0.87
C ARG A 172 10.54 11.36 -1.66
N SER A 173 10.45 11.22 -3.00
CA SER A 173 11.58 10.82 -3.86
C SER A 173 12.41 11.97 -4.36
N ASP A 174 11.78 13.08 -4.74
CA ASP A 174 12.44 14.16 -5.49
C ASP A 174 12.98 15.27 -4.56
N VAL A 175 12.59 15.23 -3.27
CA VAL A 175 13.06 16.18 -2.26
C VAL A 175 14.04 15.49 -1.34
N THR A 176 15.26 16.05 -1.25
CA THR A 176 16.26 15.63 -0.27
C THR A 176 16.08 16.44 1.02
N CYS A 177 16.05 15.78 2.18
CA CYS A 177 15.98 16.46 3.47
C CYS A 177 16.84 15.77 4.53
N PHE A 178 17.38 16.58 5.44
CA PHE A 178 18.20 16.12 6.56
C PHE A 178 19.42 15.26 6.17
N GLY A 179 19.96 15.48 4.95
CA GLY A 179 21.09 14.69 4.44
C GLY A 179 20.73 13.30 3.93
N GLN A 180 19.44 13.01 3.78
CA GLN A 180 18.92 11.78 3.17
C GLN A 180 18.46 12.04 1.74
N ASN A 181 18.61 11.03 0.86
CA ASN A 181 18.17 11.12 -0.54
C ASN A 181 16.64 11.11 -0.70
N THR A 182 15.91 10.79 0.36
CA THR A 182 14.44 10.74 0.40
C THR A 182 13.89 11.57 1.56
N CYS A 183 12.70 12.13 1.41
CA CYS A 183 12.08 12.98 2.42
C CYS A 183 10.71 12.44 2.89
N TYR A 184 10.70 11.41 3.72
CA TYR A 184 9.46 10.88 4.32
C TYR A 184 8.79 11.88 5.25
N SER A 185 9.58 12.70 5.97
CA SER A 185 9.04 13.74 6.85
C SER A 185 8.15 14.72 6.10
N LEU A 186 8.58 15.22 4.94
CA LEU A 186 7.76 16.10 4.09
C LEU A 186 6.54 15.38 3.50
N ALA A 187 6.75 14.13 3.06
CA ALA A 187 5.66 13.31 2.51
C ALA A 187 4.53 13.06 3.52
N PHE A 188 4.82 12.99 4.82
CA PHE A 188 3.80 12.94 5.89
C PHE A 188 3.36 14.32 6.35
N PHE A 189 4.20 15.34 6.25
CA PHE A 189 3.87 16.69 6.70
C PHE A 189 2.76 17.34 5.86
N VAL A 190 2.80 17.18 4.53
CA VAL A 190 1.76 17.73 3.64
C VAL A 190 0.38 17.14 3.96
N PRO A 191 0.20 15.81 4.08
CA PRO A 191 -1.02 15.21 4.63
C PRO A 191 -1.44 15.76 5.99
N ALA A 192 -0.50 15.97 6.92
CA ALA A 192 -0.78 16.51 8.25
C ALA A 192 -1.31 17.95 8.19
N VAL A 193 -0.74 18.80 7.35
CA VAL A 193 -1.20 20.18 7.12
C VAL A 193 -2.62 20.19 6.54
N LEU A 194 -2.88 19.33 5.54
CA LEU A 194 -4.21 19.23 4.94
C LEU A 194 -5.26 18.69 5.92
N MET A 195 -4.89 17.74 6.78
CA MET A 195 -5.80 17.27 7.84
C MET A 195 -6.09 18.38 8.87
N THR A 196 -5.09 19.16 9.24
CA THR A 196 -5.27 20.32 10.12
C THR A 196 -6.17 21.36 9.45
N LEU A 197 -5.98 21.63 8.16
CA LEU A 197 -6.84 22.53 7.38
C LEU A 197 -8.28 21.99 7.31
N SER A 198 -8.46 20.67 7.14
CA SER A 198 -9.77 20.00 7.19
C SER A 198 -10.50 20.30 8.51
N VAL A 199 -9.83 20.16 9.67
CA VAL A 199 -10.39 20.49 10.99
C VAL A 199 -10.82 21.96 11.05
N VAL A 200 -9.98 22.88 10.56
CA VAL A 200 -10.28 24.32 10.54
C VAL A 200 -11.50 24.63 9.66
N ILE A 201 -11.54 24.08 8.43
CA ILE A 201 -12.67 24.25 7.51
C ILE A 201 -13.96 23.76 8.15
N PHE A 202 -13.95 22.57 8.76
CA PHE A 202 -15.10 21.98 9.39
C PHE A 202 -15.59 22.83 10.58
N PHE A 203 -14.67 23.33 11.41
CA PHE A 203 -14.99 24.18 12.56
C PHE A 203 -15.57 25.54 12.13
N VAL A 204 -14.99 26.19 11.12
CA VAL A 204 -15.46 27.48 10.57
C VAL A 204 -16.87 27.35 9.98
N GLY A 205 -17.21 26.19 9.41
CA GLY A 205 -18.55 25.89 8.89
C GLY A 205 -19.65 25.78 9.96
N LYS A 206 -19.30 25.67 11.26
CA LYS A 206 -20.26 25.45 12.36
C LYS A 206 -21.49 26.33 12.35
N PRO A 207 -21.42 27.68 12.10
CA PRO A 207 -22.59 28.53 12.08
C PRO A 207 -23.63 28.23 10.99
N LEU A 208 -23.20 27.49 9.95
CA LEU A 208 -24.04 27.12 8.80
C LEU A 208 -24.62 25.71 8.92
N TYR A 209 -24.17 24.92 9.90
CA TYR A 209 -24.57 23.52 10.03
C TYR A 209 -25.90 23.37 10.75
N ARG A 210 -26.71 22.44 10.24
CA ARG A 210 -27.88 21.92 10.96
C ARG A 210 -27.38 20.74 11.83
N ILE A 211 -27.36 20.98 13.16
CA ILE A 211 -26.86 19.98 14.12
C ILE A 211 -28.07 19.28 14.75
N THR A 212 -28.18 17.98 14.54
CA THR A 212 -29.21 17.12 15.14
C THR A 212 -28.72 16.55 16.47
N LYS A 213 -29.62 16.41 17.44
CA LYS A 213 -29.33 15.80 18.73
C LYS A 213 -29.23 14.26 18.58
N PRO A 214 -28.40 13.56 19.38
CA PRO A 214 -28.33 12.11 19.36
C PRO A 214 -29.68 11.47 19.74
N THR A 215 -30.00 10.33 19.08
CA THR A 215 -31.31 9.66 19.22
C THR A 215 -31.39 8.67 20.39
N GLY A 216 -30.28 8.45 21.12
CA GLY A 216 -30.22 7.56 22.29
C GLY A 216 -29.81 6.10 21.99
N ASN A 217 -29.56 5.33 23.05
CA ASN A 217 -28.97 3.97 22.98
C ASN A 217 -29.97 2.90 22.54
N VAL A 218 -30.06 2.59 21.26
CA VAL A 218 -30.84 1.45 20.75
C VAL A 218 -30.06 0.13 20.90
N VAL A 219 -28.74 0.14 20.68
CA VAL A 219 -27.91 -1.08 20.63
C VAL A 219 -27.64 -1.73 22.00
N PHE A 220 -27.52 -0.93 23.08
CA PHE A 220 -27.18 -1.44 24.42
C PHE A 220 -28.36 -2.10 25.16
N ASN A 221 -29.59 -1.88 24.73
CA ASN A 221 -30.77 -2.36 25.43
C ASN A 221 -31.14 -3.82 25.11
N VAL A 222 -30.53 -4.45 24.10
CA VAL A 222 -30.90 -5.79 23.59
C VAL A 222 -30.27 -6.95 24.40
N SER A 223 -29.33 -6.70 25.32
CA SER A 223 -28.44 -7.74 25.87
C SER A 223 -28.92 -8.49 27.12
N LYS A 224 -30.19 -8.37 27.59
CA LYS A 224 -30.63 -9.03 28.81
C LYS A 224 -31.98 -9.71 28.67
N CYS A 225 -32.02 -11.03 28.40
CA CYS A 225 -33.19 -11.86 28.66
C CYS A 225 -32.83 -13.35 28.93
N ASN A 226 -33.50 -13.97 29.93
CA ASN A 226 -33.27 -15.31 30.44
C ASN A 226 -34.56 -16.14 30.36
N GLU A 227 -34.93 -16.70 29.20
CA GLU A 227 -35.89 -17.83 29.10
C GLU A 227 -35.72 -18.57 27.75
N LYS A 228 -35.92 -19.91 27.72
CA LYS A 228 -35.70 -20.75 26.53
C LYS A 228 -36.91 -20.69 25.58
N ARG A 229 -36.76 -20.13 24.34
CA ARG A 229 -37.71 -20.19 23.21
C ARG A 229 -37.04 -20.81 21.99
N GLU A 230 -37.79 -21.21 20.98
CA GLU A 230 -37.30 -21.95 19.80
C GLU A 230 -36.27 -21.13 18.97
N TYR A 231 -36.38 -19.81 18.95
CA TYR A 231 -35.44 -18.91 18.29
C TYR A 231 -34.91 -17.91 19.32
N TRP A 232 -33.62 -17.71 19.39
CA TRP A 232 -32.98 -16.83 20.39
C TRP A 232 -33.46 -15.35 20.30
N LEU A 233 -33.96 -14.89 19.14
CA LEU A 233 -34.53 -13.57 18.94
C LEU A 233 -35.99 -13.44 19.45
N GLU A 234 -36.73 -14.51 19.59
CA GLU A 234 -38.10 -14.49 20.12
C GLU A 234 -38.14 -14.26 21.63
N TYR A 235 -37.00 -14.30 22.31
CA TYR A 235 -36.82 -13.84 23.69
C TYR A 235 -36.99 -12.34 23.86
N ALA A 236 -36.94 -11.58 22.73
CA ALA A 236 -37.07 -10.13 22.75
C ALA A 236 -38.54 -9.68 22.57
N ASP A 237 -39.49 -10.57 22.19
CA ASP A 237 -40.90 -10.26 21.94
C ASP A 237 -41.62 -9.64 23.13
N ASP A 238 -41.18 -9.95 24.36
CA ASP A 238 -41.77 -9.41 25.57
C ASP A 238 -41.36 -7.95 25.84
N LYS A 239 -40.34 -7.45 25.16
CA LYS A 239 -39.72 -6.17 25.45
C LYS A 239 -39.64 -5.21 24.26
N TYR A 240 -39.72 -5.73 23.03
CA TYR A 240 -39.56 -4.99 21.78
C TYR A 240 -40.69 -5.31 20.81
N GLU A 241 -41.00 -4.34 19.95
CA GLU A 241 -41.99 -4.51 18.90
C GLU A 241 -41.60 -5.64 17.92
N LYS A 242 -42.58 -6.43 17.51
CA LYS A 242 -42.38 -7.53 16.54
C LYS A 242 -41.78 -7.08 15.23
N SER A 243 -42.05 -5.81 14.82
CA SER A 243 -41.46 -5.22 13.62
C SER A 243 -39.94 -5.11 13.73
N LEU A 244 -39.42 -4.66 14.87
CA LEU A 244 -37.98 -4.57 15.12
C LEU A 244 -37.30 -5.95 15.08
N ILE A 245 -37.97 -6.97 15.61
CA ILE A 245 -37.44 -8.35 15.59
C ILE A 245 -37.37 -8.90 14.17
N ASN A 246 -38.36 -8.61 13.34
CA ASN A 246 -38.36 -8.98 11.93
C ASN A 246 -37.26 -8.24 11.15
N ASP A 247 -37.06 -6.95 11.43
CA ASP A 247 -35.98 -6.16 10.85
C ASP A 247 -34.60 -6.72 11.20
N ILE A 248 -34.41 -7.16 12.44
CA ILE A 248 -33.17 -7.84 12.87
C ILE A 248 -33.00 -9.17 12.13
N LYS A 249 -34.07 -9.98 12.00
CA LYS A 249 -34.03 -11.25 11.24
C LYS A 249 -33.64 -11.03 9.77
N ALA A 250 -34.24 -10.04 9.11
CA ALA A 250 -33.94 -9.67 7.73
C ALA A 250 -32.47 -9.21 7.60
N SER A 251 -32.00 -8.34 8.51
CA SER A 251 -30.62 -7.87 8.54
C SER A 251 -29.61 -9.00 8.70
N LEU A 252 -29.89 -9.97 9.58
CA LEU A 252 -29.03 -11.15 9.78
C LEU A 252 -28.98 -12.06 8.53
N GLN A 253 -30.05 -12.11 7.73
CA GLN A 253 -30.02 -12.84 6.44
C GLN A 253 -29.07 -12.18 5.44
N VAL A 254 -29.06 -10.83 5.37
CA VAL A 254 -28.12 -10.09 4.54
C VAL A 254 -26.69 -10.26 5.07
N MET A 255 -26.48 -10.15 6.39
CA MET A 255 -25.16 -10.30 7.01
C MET A 255 -24.54 -11.70 6.81
N LYS A 256 -25.34 -12.74 6.63
CA LYS A 256 -24.81 -14.07 6.26
C LYS A 256 -24.07 -14.04 4.93
N LEU A 257 -24.54 -13.24 3.95
CA LEU A 257 -23.87 -13.07 2.67
C LEU A 257 -22.55 -12.28 2.80
N PHE A 258 -22.33 -11.61 3.91
CA PHE A 258 -21.08 -10.89 4.16
C PHE A 258 -19.94 -11.77 4.67
N ILE A 259 -20.24 -13.03 5.09
CA ILE A 259 -19.23 -13.95 5.64
C ILE A 259 -18.08 -14.21 4.63
N PRO A 260 -18.34 -14.47 3.34
CA PRO A 260 -17.27 -14.69 2.36
C PRO A 260 -16.58 -13.39 1.89
N ILE A 261 -17.18 -12.22 2.03
CA ILE A 261 -16.66 -10.93 1.52
C ILE A 261 -15.23 -10.56 1.99
N PRO A 262 -14.79 -10.91 3.21
CA PRO A 262 -13.42 -10.58 3.67
C PRO A 262 -12.31 -11.04 2.74
N ILE A 263 -12.46 -12.16 2.05
CA ILE A 263 -11.42 -12.66 1.12
C ILE A 263 -11.19 -11.68 -0.03
N PHE A 264 -12.25 -11.07 -0.58
CA PHE A 264 -12.12 -10.04 -1.61
C PHE A 264 -11.26 -8.86 -1.12
N TRP A 265 -11.53 -8.37 0.09
CA TRP A 265 -10.78 -7.24 0.66
C TRP A 265 -9.34 -7.61 1.01
N ALA A 266 -9.09 -8.87 1.39
CA ALA A 266 -7.74 -9.39 1.58
C ALA A 266 -6.90 -9.30 0.30
N LEU A 267 -7.49 -9.58 -0.88
CA LEU A 267 -6.83 -9.40 -2.16
C LEU A 267 -6.67 -7.91 -2.49
N PHE A 268 -7.75 -7.16 -2.39
CA PHE A 268 -7.80 -5.75 -2.81
C PHE A 268 -6.77 -4.87 -2.09
N ASP A 269 -6.66 -4.97 -0.78
CA ASP A 269 -5.78 -4.11 0.02
C ASP A 269 -4.28 -4.42 -0.15
N GLN A 270 -3.91 -5.56 -0.74
CA GLN A 270 -2.52 -5.90 -1.05
C GLN A 270 -1.91 -5.03 -2.16
N GLN A 271 -2.71 -4.23 -2.89
CA GLN A 271 -2.20 -3.22 -3.81
C GLN A 271 -1.24 -2.24 -3.11
N GLY A 272 -1.55 -1.86 -1.87
CA GLY A 272 -0.74 -0.94 -1.07
C GLY A 272 0.40 -1.60 -0.29
N SER A 273 0.58 -2.91 -0.39
CA SER A 273 1.63 -3.66 0.32
C SER A 273 2.43 -4.55 -0.64
N ARG A 274 2.00 -5.79 -0.86
CA ARG A 274 2.72 -6.78 -1.67
C ARG A 274 2.96 -6.33 -3.12
N TRP A 275 1.98 -5.67 -3.76
CA TRP A 275 2.16 -5.16 -5.13
C TRP A 275 3.11 -3.94 -5.18
N THR A 276 3.15 -3.12 -4.15
CA THR A 276 4.15 -2.04 -4.04
C THR A 276 5.56 -2.62 -3.88
N PHE A 277 5.73 -3.71 -3.13
CA PHE A 277 7.00 -4.41 -3.05
C PHE A 277 7.38 -5.07 -4.38
N GLN A 278 6.44 -5.68 -5.09
CA GLN A 278 6.66 -6.19 -6.44
C GLN A 278 7.14 -5.06 -7.37
N ALA A 279 6.47 -3.91 -7.37
CA ALA A 279 6.87 -2.73 -8.15
C ALA A 279 8.29 -2.23 -7.79
N SER A 280 8.67 -2.26 -6.50
CA SER A 280 10.00 -1.79 -6.05
C SER A 280 11.17 -2.62 -6.60
N ARG A 281 10.90 -3.81 -7.12
CA ARG A 281 11.88 -4.72 -7.73
C ARG A 281 11.88 -4.64 -9.26
N MET A 282 11.10 -3.70 -9.84
CA MET A 282 10.96 -3.49 -11.27
C MET A 282 11.55 -2.14 -11.69
N SER A 283 11.77 -1.95 -13.00
CA SER A 283 12.23 -0.67 -13.55
C SER A 283 11.05 0.27 -13.76
N GLY A 284 11.19 1.53 -13.32
CA GLY A 284 10.19 2.59 -13.52
C GLY A 284 10.62 3.64 -14.55
N GLU A 285 11.66 3.40 -15.35
CA GLU A 285 12.19 4.37 -16.28
C GLU A 285 11.28 4.56 -17.51
N ILE A 286 10.67 5.73 -17.65
CA ILE A 286 9.85 6.12 -18.83
C ILE A 286 10.48 7.37 -19.46
N GLY A 287 11.41 7.18 -20.38
CA GLY A 287 12.16 8.30 -20.96
C GLY A 287 12.95 9.06 -19.88
N ASN A 288 12.62 10.34 -19.69
CA ASN A 288 13.24 11.18 -18.64
C ASN A 288 12.48 11.17 -17.30
N PHE A 289 11.38 10.45 -17.21
CA PHE A 289 10.57 10.35 -16.00
C PHE A 289 10.80 9.01 -15.31
N LEU A 290 10.99 9.04 -13.99
CA LEU A 290 11.12 7.84 -13.17
C LEU A 290 9.83 7.62 -12.39
N LEU A 291 9.05 6.62 -12.80
CA LEU A 291 7.86 6.18 -12.09
C LEU A 291 8.26 5.50 -10.78
N GLN A 292 7.75 6.00 -9.67
CA GLN A 292 8.01 5.43 -8.34
C GLN A 292 7.11 4.22 -8.05
N PRO A 293 7.57 3.23 -7.28
CA PRO A 293 6.77 2.04 -6.94
C PRO A 293 5.45 2.34 -6.26
N ASP A 294 5.43 3.32 -5.37
CA ASP A 294 4.26 3.78 -4.63
C ASP A 294 3.28 4.61 -5.48
N GLN A 295 3.73 5.18 -6.61
CA GLN A 295 2.86 5.83 -7.59
C GLN A 295 1.96 4.84 -8.37
N MET A 296 2.26 3.55 -8.37
CA MET A 296 1.39 2.55 -8.98
C MET A 296 -0.03 2.55 -8.37
N LEU A 297 -0.19 3.00 -7.14
CA LEU A 297 -1.49 3.18 -6.49
C LEU A 297 -2.40 4.23 -7.16
N VAL A 298 -1.85 5.12 -8.01
CA VAL A 298 -2.61 6.11 -8.79
C VAL A 298 -3.55 5.43 -9.80
N PHE A 299 -3.16 4.24 -10.30
CA PHE A 299 -3.96 3.55 -11.30
C PHE A 299 -5.35 3.17 -10.79
N ASN A 300 -5.49 2.78 -9.52
CA ASN A 300 -6.79 2.39 -8.98
C ASN A 300 -7.81 3.57 -8.99
N PRO A 301 -7.63 4.71 -8.33
CA PRO A 301 -8.61 5.80 -8.36
C PRO A 301 -8.80 6.39 -9.77
N PHE A 302 -7.77 6.40 -10.62
CA PHE A 302 -7.90 6.82 -12.02
C PHE A 302 -8.83 5.87 -12.80
N LEU A 303 -8.63 4.57 -12.69
CA LEU A 303 -9.45 3.57 -13.36
C LEU A 303 -10.88 3.52 -12.80
N VAL A 304 -11.07 3.71 -11.49
CA VAL A 304 -12.42 3.81 -10.89
C VAL A 304 -13.21 4.94 -11.53
N LEU A 305 -12.62 6.14 -11.64
CA LEU A 305 -13.27 7.28 -12.28
C LEU A 305 -13.61 7.03 -13.75
N ALA A 306 -12.78 6.25 -14.46
CA ALA A 306 -13.02 5.89 -15.85
C ALA A 306 -14.05 4.75 -15.99
N PHE A 307 -14.00 3.74 -15.11
CA PHE A 307 -14.85 2.55 -15.23
C PHE A 307 -16.28 2.78 -14.77
N ILE A 308 -16.53 3.65 -13.78
CA ILE A 308 -17.90 3.91 -13.34
C ILE A 308 -18.81 4.35 -14.51
N PRO A 309 -18.52 5.45 -15.26
CA PRO A 309 -19.35 5.84 -16.38
C PRO A 309 -19.35 4.80 -17.51
N LEU A 310 -18.22 4.11 -17.75
CA LEU A 310 -18.15 3.07 -18.76
C LEU A 310 -19.05 1.87 -18.43
N PHE A 311 -19.11 1.47 -17.16
CA PHE A 311 -19.92 0.33 -16.72
C PHE A 311 -21.40 0.67 -16.76
N GLU A 312 -21.79 1.87 -16.32
CA GLU A 312 -23.18 2.33 -16.38
C GLU A 312 -23.70 2.42 -17.81
N THR A 313 -22.89 2.93 -18.74
CA THR A 313 -23.32 3.17 -20.11
C THR A 313 -23.19 1.95 -21.02
N CYS A 314 -22.18 1.09 -20.83
CA CYS A 314 -21.85 -0.01 -21.72
C CYS A 314 -21.97 -1.39 -21.08
N LEU A 315 -21.27 -1.64 -19.94
CA LEU A 315 -21.10 -2.98 -19.41
C LEU A 315 -22.37 -3.52 -18.76
N TYR A 316 -23.02 -2.76 -17.87
CA TYR A 316 -24.23 -3.20 -17.18
C TYR A 316 -25.42 -3.40 -18.13
N PRO A 317 -25.67 -2.54 -19.16
CA PRO A 317 -26.67 -2.84 -20.17
C PRO A 317 -26.41 -4.13 -20.97
N LEU A 318 -25.10 -4.42 -21.26
CA LEU A 318 -24.71 -5.66 -21.94
C LEU A 318 -24.95 -6.88 -21.03
N MET A 319 -24.56 -6.81 -19.77
CA MET A 319 -24.76 -7.87 -18.78
C MET A 319 -26.24 -8.18 -18.58
N ARG A 320 -27.11 -7.17 -18.58
CA ARG A 320 -28.57 -7.35 -18.50
C ARG A 320 -29.12 -8.15 -19.70
N LYS A 321 -28.56 -7.97 -20.90
CA LYS A 321 -28.96 -8.73 -22.10
C LYS A 321 -28.62 -10.22 -22.00
N ILE A 322 -27.54 -10.59 -21.31
CA ILE A 322 -27.10 -11.98 -21.12
C ILE A 322 -27.63 -12.62 -19.82
N GLY A 323 -28.62 -11.99 -19.17
CA GLY A 323 -29.28 -12.53 -17.98
C GLY A 323 -28.53 -12.31 -16.62
N LEU A 324 -27.49 -11.51 -16.64
CA LEU A 324 -26.72 -11.12 -15.42
C LEU A 324 -27.30 -9.81 -14.85
N ARG A 325 -28.53 -9.87 -14.30
CA ARG A 325 -29.28 -8.68 -13.86
C ARG A 325 -29.19 -8.43 -12.35
N THR A 326 -28.98 -9.49 -11.57
CA THR A 326 -29.07 -9.38 -10.11
C THR A 326 -27.75 -8.89 -9.49
N PRO A 327 -27.79 -8.01 -8.46
CA PRO A 327 -26.60 -7.51 -7.79
C PRO A 327 -25.64 -8.61 -7.34
N LEU A 328 -26.15 -9.70 -6.76
CA LEU A 328 -25.32 -10.81 -6.29
C LEU A 328 -24.55 -11.54 -7.41
N LYS A 329 -25.11 -11.60 -8.66
CA LYS A 329 -24.36 -12.11 -9.82
C LYS A 329 -23.23 -11.19 -10.22
N VAL A 330 -23.45 -9.87 -10.16
CA VAL A 330 -22.43 -8.86 -10.46
C VAL A 330 -21.29 -8.96 -9.44
N LEU A 331 -21.61 -9.09 -8.14
CA LEU A 331 -20.62 -9.33 -7.10
C LEU A 331 -19.79 -10.60 -7.36
N SER A 332 -20.47 -11.70 -7.78
CA SER A 332 -19.76 -12.95 -8.09
C SER A 332 -18.75 -12.79 -9.22
N ILE A 333 -19.07 -12.00 -10.25
CA ILE A 333 -18.13 -11.69 -11.34
C ILE A 333 -16.98 -10.81 -10.83
N GLY A 334 -17.29 -9.81 -10.01
CA GLY A 334 -16.27 -8.96 -9.39
C GLY A 334 -15.25 -9.76 -8.57
N GLY A 335 -15.71 -10.72 -7.76
CA GLY A 335 -14.84 -11.62 -7.01
C GLY A 335 -14.00 -12.54 -7.92
N PHE A 336 -14.57 -13.06 -9.00
CA PHE A 336 -13.83 -13.84 -9.99
C PHE A 336 -12.72 -13.01 -10.64
N LEU A 337 -12.97 -11.74 -10.98
CA LEU A 337 -11.97 -10.83 -11.52
C LEU A 337 -10.85 -10.57 -10.48
N ALA A 338 -11.17 -10.45 -9.20
CA ALA A 338 -10.16 -10.34 -8.15
C ALA A 338 -9.25 -11.58 -8.10
N ALA A 339 -9.81 -12.78 -8.17
CA ALA A 339 -9.00 -14.01 -8.26
C ALA A 339 -8.09 -14.00 -9.50
N LEU A 340 -8.63 -13.62 -10.66
CA LEU A 340 -7.89 -13.53 -11.92
C LEU A 340 -6.74 -12.51 -11.84
N SER A 341 -6.94 -11.37 -11.18
CA SER A 341 -5.89 -10.36 -11.01
C SER A 341 -4.69 -10.91 -10.24
N PHE A 342 -4.93 -11.76 -9.24
CA PHE A 342 -3.86 -12.40 -8.46
C PHE A 342 -3.17 -13.53 -9.22
N VAL A 343 -3.85 -14.22 -10.13
CA VAL A 343 -3.20 -15.14 -11.08
C VAL A 343 -2.24 -14.35 -11.99
N ILE A 344 -2.67 -13.19 -12.50
CA ILE A 344 -1.80 -12.32 -13.31
C ILE A 344 -0.61 -11.82 -12.48
N ALA A 345 -0.85 -11.37 -11.24
CA ALA A 345 0.20 -10.94 -10.34
C ALA A 345 1.23 -12.07 -10.07
N ALA A 346 0.77 -13.29 -9.89
CA ALA A 346 1.63 -14.46 -9.74
C ALA A 346 2.45 -14.77 -11.00
N MET A 347 1.86 -14.60 -12.19
CA MET A 347 2.58 -14.76 -13.46
C MET A 347 3.69 -13.71 -13.64
N VAL A 348 3.39 -12.47 -13.31
CA VAL A 348 4.39 -11.38 -13.35
C VAL A 348 5.49 -11.64 -12.32
N GLU A 349 5.14 -12.03 -11.09
CA GLU A 349 6.10 -12.35 -10.04
C GLU A 349 7.00 -13.54 -10.42
N TYR A 350 6.43 -14.57 -11.03
CA TYR A 350 7.20 -15.72 -11.50
C TYR A 350 8.31 -15.34 -12.51
N GLN A 351 8.02 -14.35 -13.38
CA GLN A 351 9.04 -13.84 -14.30
C GLN A 351 10.03 -12.92 -13.57
N LEU A 352 9.56 -12.14 -12.63
CA LEU A 352 10.36 -11.20 -11.85
C LEU A 352 11.35 -11.95 -10.94
N GLU A 353 10.93 -13.03 -10.29
CA GLU A 353 11.79 -13.86 -9.43
C GLU A 353 13.02 -14.43 -10.18
N LYS A 354 12.95 -14.59 -11.50
CA LYS A 354 14.11 -15.01 -12.31
C LYS A 354 15.23 -13.96 -12.38
N THR A 355 14.90 -12.71 -12.08
CA THR A 355 15.82 -11.56 -12.06
C THR A 355 16.36 -11.25 -10.67
N TYR A 356 15.96 -12.02 -9.66
CA TYR A 356 16.45 -11.85 -8.29
C TYR A 356 17.87 -12.36 -8.16
N PRO A 357 18.68 -11.75 -7.30
CA PRO A 357 19.99 -12.29 -7.00
C PRO A 357 19.84 -13.66 -6.35
N VAL A 358 20.73 -14.58 -6.75
CA VAL A 358 20.84 -15.87 -6.06
C VAL A 358 21.51 -15.63 -4.73
N LEU A 359 20.75 -15.76 -3.64
CA LEU A 359 21.31 -15.69 -2.29
C LEU A 359 21.83 -17.06 -1.85
N PRO A 360 22.88 -17.12 -1.01
CA PRO A 360 23.35 -18.39 -0.49
C PRO A 360 22.26 -19.05 0.36
N SER A 361 21.94 -20.31 0.04
CA SER A 361 21.03 -21.13 0.85
C SER A 361 21.78 -21.81 2.01
N GLU A 362 21.05 -22.42 2.94
CA GLU A 362 21.67 -23.21 4.01
C GLU A 362 22.65 -24.25 3.43
N ASN A 363 23.84 -24.35 4.01
CA ASN A 363 24.95 -25.21 3.59
C ASN A 363 25.64 -24.83 2.26
N PHE A 364 25.29 -23.69 1.65
CA PHE A 364 25.98 -23.17 0.48
C PHE A 364 26.60 -21.80 0.78
N ALA A 365 27.79 -21.57 0.21
CA ALA A 365 28.49 -20.28 0.23
C ALA A 365 28.65 -19.73 -1.18
N GLN A 366 28.95 -18.47 -1.30
CA GLN A 366 29.30 -17.81 -2.56
C GLN A 366 30.67 -17.15 -2.41
N LEU A 367 31.52 -17.33 -3.41
CA LEU A 367 32.85 -16.72 -3.47
C LEU A 367 32.95 -15.82 -4.69
N ARG A 368 33.44 -14.59 -4.48
CA ARG A 368 33.79 -13.65 -5.56
C ARG A 368 35.24 -13.26 -5.41
N LEU A 369 35.97 -13.41 -6.53
CA LEU A 369 37.37 -13.01 -6.62
C LEU A 369 37.48 -11.84 -7.59
N PHE A 370 38.10 -10.76 -7.17
CA PHE A 370 38.30 -9.55 -7.97
C PHE A 370 39.78 -9.38 -8.29
N ASN A 371 40.09 -9.13 -9.57
CA ASN A 371 41.44 -8.82 -10.02
C ASN A 371 41.58 -7.29 -10.16
N THR A 372 42.36 -6.69 -9.30
CA THR A 372 42.70 -5.25 -9.35
C THR A 372 43.94 -4.92 -10.15
N LEU A 373 44.59 -5.94 -10.79
CA LEU A 373 45.78 -5.76 -11.60
C LEU A 373 45.44 -5.44 -13.05
N ASP A 374 46.34 -4.82 -13.77
CA ASP A 374 46.22 -4.51 -15.22
C ASP A 374 46.50 -5.68 -16.14
N CYS A 375 46.69 -6.86 -15.59
CA CYS A 375 47.01 -8.11 -16.29
C CYS A 375 46.06 -9.26 -15.90
N PRO A 376 45.79 -10.22 -16.79
CA PRO A 376 45.05 -11.42 -16.45
C PRO A 376 45.90 -12.35 -15.56
N VAL A 377 45.27 -12.91 -14.52
CA VAL A 377 45.88 -13.87 -13.61
C VAL A 377 45.22 -15.24 -13.75
N THR A 378 45.99 -16.32 -13.63
CA THR A 378 45.42 -17.67 -13.58
C THR A 378 45.33 -18.09 -12.12
N ILE A 379 44.12 -18.46 -11.68
CA ILE A 379 43.87 -18.90 -10.31
C ILE A 379 43.57 -20.40 -10.34
N THR A 380 44.25 -21.16 -9.52
CA THR A 380 44.05 -22.62 -9.39
C THR A 380 43.69 -22.93 -7.95
N ARG A 381 42.53 -23.56 -7.75
CA ARG A 381 42.14 -24.19 -6.49
C ARG A 381 42.59 -25.64 -6.50
N HIS A 382 43.17 -26.12 -5.40
CA HIS A 382 43.78 -27.43 -5.36
C HIS A 382 42.82 -28.57 -4.97
N ASP A 383 41.75 -28.29 -4.22
CA ASP A 383 40.78 -29.30 -3.81
C ASP A 383 39.35 -28.73 -3.76
N PRO A 384 38.41 -29.18 -4.59
CA PRO A 384 38.61 -29.90 -5.87
C PRO A 384 39.36 -29.03 -6.89
N GLU A 385 40.11 -29.65 -7.77
CA GLU A 385 40.96 -28.94 -8.74
C GLU A 385 40.12 -28.12 -9.72
N LEU A 386 40.28 -26.80 -9.69
CA LEU A 386 39.62 -25.85 -10.58
C LEU A 386 40.62 -24.76 -10.98
N SER A 387 40.88 -24.63 -12.27
CA SER A 387 41.75 -23.57 -12.80
C SER A 387 40.97 -22.67 -13.76
N PHE A 388 41.09 -21.35 -13.57
CA PHE A 388 40.45 -20.37 -14.42
C PHE A 388 41.30 -19.10 -14.56
N VAL A 389 41.08 -18.37 -15.66
CA VAL A 389 41.77 -17.09 -15.92
C VAL A 389 40.87 -15.95 -15.53
N LEU A 390 41.27 -15.15 -14.54
CA LEU A 390 40.59 -13.92 -14.13
C LEU A 390 41.20 -12.74 -14.91
N LYS A 391 40.38 -12.10 -15.75
CA LYS A 391 40.80 -10.95 -16.56
C LYS A 391 41.21 -9.77 -15.72
N SER A 392 41.94 -8.82 -16.33
CA SER A 392 42.27 -7.55 -15.72
C SER A 392 41.01 -6.76 -15.35
N MET A 393 40.98 -6.19 -14.16
CA MET A 393 39.87 -5.36 -13.64
C MET A 393 38.48 -6.02 -13.76
N ASP A 394 38.42 -7.34 -13.48
CA ASP A 394 37.23 -8.16 -13.65
C ASP A 394 36.94 -8.98 -12.39
N MET A 395 35.83 -9.67 -12.38
CA MET A 395 35.36 -10.54 -11.30
C MET A 395 35.13 -11.96 -11.82
N TRP A 396 35.45 -12.94 -10.99
CA TRP A 396 34.99 -14.32 -11.13
C TRP A 396 34.12 -14.67 -9.93
N GLU A 397 33.03 -15.42 -10.15
CA GLU A 397 32.13 -15.84 -9.08
C GLU A 397 31.81 -17.33 -9.16
N ASP A 398 31.69 -17.95 -7.98
CA ASP A 398 31.09 -19.26 -7.79
C ASP A 398 29.91 -19.11 -6.82
N LYS A 399 28.71 -19.45 -7.32
CA LYS A 399 27.44 -19.23 -6.60
C LYS A 399 27.01 -20.42 -5.74
N TYR A 400 27.61 -21.60 -5.97
CA TYR A 400 27.12 -22.84 -5.37
C TYR A 400 28.26 -23.64 -4.77
N ILE A 401 28.82 -23.12 -3.71
CA ILE A 401 29.90 -23.80 -2.98
C ILE A 401 29.29 -24.53 -1.79
N GLU A 402 29.38 -25.86 -1.78
CA GLU A 402 28.95 -26.64 -0.61
C GLU A 402 29.88 -26.32 0.59
N ALA A 403 29.31 -25.81 1.65
CA ALA A 403 30.02 -25.42 2.87
C ALA A 403 29.29 -25.95 4.10
N ASN A 404 29.53 -27.21 4.42
CA ASN A 404 29.04 -27.83 5.67
C ASN A 404 29.87 -27.36 6.89
N GLY A 405 29.74 -26.11 7.29
CA GLY A 405 30.49 -25.49 8.38
C GLY A 405 31.65 -24.63 7.86
N LYS A 406 32.90 -25.05 8.01
CA LYS A 406 34.09 -24.35 7.50
C LYS A 406 34.65 -25.06 6.31
N ALA A 407 34.91 -24.33 5.21
CA ALA A 407 35.64 -24.82 4.06
C ALA A 407 36.98 -24.06 3.98
N ASP A 408 38.07 -24.76 4.14
CA ASP A 408 39.41 -24.20 4.00
C ASP A 408 39.93 -24.61 2.59
N TRP A 409 40.02 -23.64 1.69
CA TRP A 409 40.51 -23.88 0.33
C TRP A 409 41.83 -23.19 0.11
N GLN A 410 42.74 -23.91 -0.55
CA GLN A 410 44.02 -23.35 -0.98
C GLN A 410 43.97 -22.95 -2.45
N TYR A 411 44.30 -21.70 -2.73
CA TYR A 411 44.39 -21.14 -4.05
C TYR A 411 45.84 -20.79 -4.37
N SER A 412 46.31 -21.14 -5.56
CA SER A 412 47.55 -20.62 -6.13
C SER A 412 47.22 -19.63 -7.25
N VAL A 413 47.98 -18.55 -7.34
CA VAL A 413 47.78 -17.49 -8.33
C VAL A 413 49.06 -17.43 -9.19
N ASP A 414 48.89 -17.59 -10.49
CA ASP A 414 49.97 -17.47 -11.48
C ASP A 414 49.93 -16.08 -12.14
N PHE A 415 50.99 -15.32 -11.92
CA PHE A 415 51.20 -13.98 -12.45
C PHE A 415 52.11 -13.94 -13.68
N SER A 416 52.41 -15.06 -14.32
CA SER A 416 53.36 -15.16 -15.45
C SER A 416 53.02 -14.27 -16.65
N LYS A 417 51.73 -13.87 -16.76
CA LYS A 417 51.24 -12.97 -17.83
C LYS A 417 51.31 -11.48 -17.47
N CYS A 418 51.87 -11.12 -16.32
CA CYS A 418 51.95 -9.75 -15.82
C CYS A 418 53.39 -9.23 -16.00
N ASN A 419 53.62 -8.40 -17.00
CA ASN A 419 54.97 -7.95 -17.38
C ASN A 419 55.66 -6.99 -16.40
N ASP A 420 54.97 -6.37 -15.46
CA ASP A 420 55.50 -5.38 -14.52
C ASP A 420 55.70 -5.90 -13.07
N ILE A 421 55.59 -7.21 -12.86
CA ILE A 421 55.66 -7.82 -11.52
C ILE A 421 57.09 -7.80 -10.93
N THR A 422 58.15 -7.56 -11.74
CA THR A 422 59.53 -7.46 -11.21
C THR A 422 59.74 -6.34 -10.17
N LYS A 423 58.89 -5.33 -10.14
CA LYS A 423 58.86 -4.33 -9.07
C LYS A 423 57.97 -4.69 -7.88
N PHE A 424 57.09 -5.68 -8.02
CA PHE A 424 56.19 -6.19 -6.99
C PHE A 424 56.84 -7.29 -6.11
N ASN A 425 57.97 -7.83 -6.52
CA ASN A 425 58.44 -9.15 -6.09
C ASN A 425 59.02 -9.23 -4.67
N GLU A 426 59.23 -8.15 -3.95
CA GLU A 426 59.74 -8.30 -2.60
C GLU A 426 58.77 -8.00 -1.47
N THR A 427 57.74 -7.20 -1.72
CA THR A 427 56.82 -6.79 -0.65
C THR A 427 55.42 -7.43 -0.76
N ALA A 428 54.89 -7.58 -1.97
CA ALA A 428 53.57 -8.16 -2.19
C ALA A 428 53.54 -9.70 -2.09
N ALA A 429 54.66 -10.38 -2.38
CA ALA A 429 54.77 -11.83 -2.24
C ALA A 429 54.91 -12.32 -0.78
N ARG A 430 55.25 -11.45 0.16
CA ARG A 430 55.36 -11.76 1.60
C ARG A 430 54.11 -11.54 2.42
N ASN A 431 53.15 -10.72 1.95
CA ASN A 431 51.89 -10.49 2.60
C ASN A 431 50.74 -10.79 1.64
N ASN A 432 50.57 -12.07 1.33
CA ASN A 432 49.34 -12.58 0.71
C ASN A 432 48.19 -12.55 1.73
N GLU A 433 47.86 -11.38 2.27
CA GLU A 433 46.62 -11.19 3.00
C GLU A 433 45.52 -11.09 1.99
N LEU A 434 44.79 -12.18 1.84
CA LEU A 434 43.47 -12.19 1.19
C LEU A 434 42.56 -11.34 2.06
N HIS A 435 42.26 -10.13 1.62
CA HIS A 435 41.29 -9.30 2.32
C HIS A 435 39.90 -9.89 2.09
N CYS A 436 39.43 -10.67 3.06
CA CYS A 436 38.07 -11.20 3.07
C CYS A 436 37.11 -10.20 3.72
N TYR A 437 36.04 -9.91 3.03
CA TYR A 437 34.93 -9.11 3.57
C TYR A 437 33.61 -9.78 3.24
N THR A 438 32.60 -9.55 4.07
CA THR A 438 31.25 -10.03 3.82
C THR A 438 30.63 -9.20 2.71
N ASP A 439 30.29 -9.85 1.59
CA ASP A 439 29.73 -9.23 0.42
C ASP A 439 28.19 -9.35 0.39
N SER A 440 27.48 -8.24 0.34
CA SER A 440 26.05 -8.24 0.11
C SER A 440 25.79 -8.17 -1.39
N VAL A 441 25.16 -9.20 -1.94
CA VAL A 441 24.74 -9.27 -3.35
C VAL A 441 23.29 -8.88 -3.53
N ASP A 442 22.57 -8.72 -2.42
CA ASP A 442 21.17 -8.39 -2.45
C ASP A 442 20.97 -6.95 -2.97
N LYS A 443 19.88 -6.76 -3.69
CA LYS A 443 19.47 -5.44 -4.20
C LYS A 443 19.17 -4.53 -3.03
N SER A 444 19.39 -3.22 -3.21
CA SER A 444 19.06 -2.27 -2.16
C SER A 444 17.57 -2.33 -1.83
N ILE A 445 17.25 -2.18 -0.57
CA ILE A 445 15.87 -2.15 -0.07
C ILE A 445 15.08 -1.00 -0.71
N SER A 446 15.74 0.14 -1.00
CA SER A 446 15.14 1.30 -1.65
C SER A 446 14.95 1.14 -3.17
N GLY A 447 15.54 0.09 -3.78
CA GLY A 447 15.59 -0.06 -5.24
C GLY A 447 16.67 0.78 -5.92
N GLU A 448 17.40 1.62 -5.20
CA GLU A 448 18.51 2.42 -5.74
C GLU A 448 19.71 1.52 -6.09
N PRO A 449 20.55 1.90 -7.07
CA PRO A 449 21.76 1.15 -7.37
C PRO A 449 22.75 1.21 -6.22
N LEU A 450 23.35 0.06 -5.88
CA LEU A 450 24.44 -0.02 -4.92
C LEU A 450 25.77 0.00 -5.67
N ILE A 451 26.69 0.85 -5.19
CA ILE A 451 28.04 0.92 -5.72
C ILE A 451 29.06 0.79 -4.59
N ARG A 452 30.10 0.02 -4.84
CA ARG A 452 31.25 -0.13 -3.93
C ARG A 452 32.55 -0.05 -4.71
N GLY A 453 33.63 0.31 -4.04
CA GLY A 453 34.97 0.42 -4.62
C GLY A 453 35.92 -0.59 -4.00
N LEU A 454 36.64 -1.33 -4.85
CA LEU A 454 37.81 -2.12 -4.51
C LEU A 454 38.98 -1.55 -5.30
N VAL A 455 39.83 -0.76 -4.63
CA VAL A 455 40.92 -0.08 -5.29
C VAL A 455 42.22 -0.45 -4.59
N TYR A 456 43.15 -1.00 -5.35
CA TYR A 456 44.52 -1.22 -4.91
C TYR A 456 45.32 0.08 -5.12
N VAL A 457 46.01 0.55 -4.08
CA VAL A 457 46.79 1.79 -4.13
C VAL A 457 48.23 1.49 -3.79
N ASN A 458 49.12 1.71 -4.74
CA ASN A 458 50.56 1.76 -4.57
C ASN A 458 51.09 3.03 -5.25
N SER A 459 50.95 4.15 -4.58
CA SER A 459 51.26 5.49 -5.08
C SER A 459 51.89 6.34 -4.00
N SER A 460 52.72 7.28 -4.44
CA SER A 460 53.28 8.31 -3.55
C SER A 460 52.29 9.39 -3.11
N GLN A 461 51.11 9.42 -3.75
CA GLN A 461 50.04 10.32 -3.35
C GLN A 461 49.14 9.60 -2.33
N ASP A 462 49.22 10.03 -1.09
CA ASP A 462 48.42 9.50 0.01
C ASP A 462 47.71 10.67 0.74
N PRO A 463 46.39 10.70 0.88
CA PRO A 463 45.41 9.77 0.32
C PRO A 463 45.07 10.00 -1.17
N VAL A 464 44.73 8.91 -1.88
CA VAL A 464 44.22 8.97 -3.26
C VAL A 464 42.69 9.23 -3.24
N PRO A 465 42.18 10.27 -3.88
CA PRO A 465 40.74 10.52 -3.91
C PRO A 465 40.06 9.69 -4.99
N LEU A 466 39.02 8.92 -4.61
CA LEU A 466 38.05 8.32 -5.51
C LEU A 466 36.78 9.17 -5.54
N LYS A 467 36.50 9.79 -6.68
CA LYS A 467 35.36 10.69 -6.86
C LYS A 467 34.36 10.12 -7.83
N PHE A 468 33.09 10.08 -7.43
CA PHE A 468 31.96 9.87 -8.32
C PHE A 468 31.36 11.23 -8.67
N MET A 469 31.22 11.50 -9.95
CA MET A 469 30.77 12.81 -10.46
C MET A 469 29.56 12.66 -11.37
N THR A 470 28.64 13.62 -11.31
CA THR A 470 27.58 13.80 -12.29
C THR A 470 27.83 15.12 -13.00
N GLY A 471 28.26 15.08 -14.27
CA GLY A 471 28.80 16.25 -14.95
C GLY A 471 30.06 16.75 -14.22
N ASP A 472 30.09 18.03 -13.86
CA ASP A 472 31.20 18.65 -13.13
C ASP A 472 31.02 18.63 -11.59
N ALA A 473 29.85 18.15 -11.10
CA ALA A 473 29.56 18.08 -9.66
C ALA A 473 30.06 16.78 -9.04
N THR A 474 30.82 16.85 -7.95
CA THR A 474 31.20 15.68 -7.16
C THR A 474 30.02 15.25 -6.28
N VAL A 475 29.49 14.05 -6.54
CA VAL A 475 28.37 13.47 -5.79
C VAL A 475 28.88 12.72 -4.56
N LEU A 476 30.02 12.02 -4.69
CA LEU A 476 30.61 11.21 -3.63
C LEU A 476 32.13 11.23 -3.74
N GLU A 477 32.84 11.41 -2.64
CA GLU A 477 34.29 11.40 -2.58
C GLU A 477 34.76 10.51 -1.42
N PHE A 478 35.63 9.55 -1.73
CA PHE A 478 36.36 8.74 -0.75
C PHE A 478 37.83 9.08 -0.79
N LYS A 479 38.48 9.08 0.37
CA LYS A 479 39.92 9.17 0.50
C LYS A 479 40.47 7.80 0.86
N ILE A 480 41.30 7.26 -0.02
CA ILE A 480 41.88 5.92 0.14
C ILE A 480 43.36 6.09 0.47
N ASN A 481 43.77 5.58 1.63
CA ASN A 481 45.17 5.63 2.05
C ASN A 481 45.97 4.48 1.41
N SER A 482 47.22 4.73 1.05
CA SER A 482 48.12 3.68 0.56
C SER A 482 48.56 2.75 1.71
N THR A 483 48.74 1.48 1.39
CA THR A 483 49.25 0.48 2.35
C THR A 483 50.77 0.36 2.38
N THR A 484 51.48 1.11 1.53
CA THR A 484 52.94 1.08 1.41
C THR A 484 53.57 2.47 1.53
N LEU A 485 54.57 2.58 2.40
CA LEU A 485 55.39 3.76 2.57
C LEU A 485 56.55 3.74 1.58
N GLU A 486 56.42 4.37 0.41
CA GLU A 486 57.55 4.84 -0.37
C GLU A 486 57.24 6.18 -1.02
N THR A 487 58.06 7.17 -0.73
CA THR A 487 57.90 8.56 -1.17
C THR A 487 58.55 8.80 -2.52
N SER A 488 57.75 8.96 -3.55
CA SER A 488 58.13 9.65 -4.79
C SER A 488 57.01 10.56 -5.27
N LEU A 489 57.30 11.82 -5.49
CA LEU A 489 56.39 12.91 -5.87
C LEU A 489 55.94 12.77 -7.35
N ALA A 490 54.95 11.95 -7.64
CA ALA A 490 54.34 11.89 -8.97
C ALA A 490 52.84 12.15 -8.88
N LYS A 491 52.28 12.99 -9.79
CA LYS A 491 50.85 13.25 -9.88
C LYS A 491 50.13 12.09 -10.57
N VAL A 492 49.20 11.47 -9.88
CA VAL A 492 48.33 10.42 -10.43
C VAL A 492 47.44 10.98 -11.53
N LYS A 493 47.42 10.34 -12.70
CA LYS A 493 46.52 10.76 -13.80
C LYS A 493 45.10 10.25 -13.51
N PRO A 494 44.08 11.12 -13.57
CA PRO A 494 42.71 10.72 -13.32
C PRO A 494 42.17 9.80 -14.43
N VAL A 495 41.49 8.69 -14.07
CA VAL A 495 40.71 7.87 -14.98
C VAL A 495 39.29 8.42 -14.99
N LYS A 496 38.83 8.84 -16.18
CA LYS A 496 37.43 9.19 -16.41
C LYS A 496 36.75 8.02 -17.10
N LYS A 497 35.69 7.49 -16.51
CA LYS A 497 34.84 6.45 -17.10
C LYS A 497 33.39 6.76 -16.81
N ASP A 498 32.59 6.91 -17.87
CA ASP A 498 31.16 7.07 -17.75
C ASP A 498 30.51 5.74 -17.40
N VAL A 499 29.68 5.75 -16.35
CA VAL A 499 29.00 4.57 -15.82
C VAL A 499 27.52 4.86 -15.75
N GLN A 500 26.71 4.06 -16.43
CA GLN A 500 25.26 4.08 -16.26
C GLN A 500 24.87 3.14 -15.13
N LEU A 501 24.45 3.72 -14.02
CA LEU A 501 23.90 2.97 -12.88
C LEU A 501 22.39 2.85 -13.06
N LYS A 502 21.89 1.61 -13.12
CA LYS A 502 20.45 1.34 -13.25
C LYS A 502 19.88 0.85 -11.92
N LEU A 503 18.60 1.10 -11.70
CA LEU A 503 17.88 0.72 -10.50
C LEU A 503 18.03 -0.77 -10.17
N GLY A 504 18.23 -1.08 -8.90
CA GLY A 504 18.37 -2.46 -8.39
C GLY A 504 19.67 -3.15 -8.79
N GLY A 505 20.60 -2.47 -9.51
CA GLY A 505 21.91 -3.04 -9.83
C GLY A 505 22.88 -2.95 -8.63
N VAL A 506 23.75 -3.96 -8.48
CA VAL A 506 24.85 -3.94 -7.53
C VAL A 506 26.16 -3.95 -8.33
N TYR A 507 26.94 -2.90 -8.14
CA TYR A 507 28.15 -2.63 -8.93
C TYR A 507 29.38 -2.56 -8.03
N THR A 508 30.49 -3.09 -8.54
CA THR A 508 31.80 -2.94 -7.89
C THR A 508 32.75 -2.20 -8.84
N VAL A 509 33.28 -1.09 -8.41
CA VAL A 509 34.39 -0.41 -9.09
C VAL A 509 35.68 -1.12 -8.67
N VAL A 510 36.27 -1.82 -9.62
CA VAL A 510 37.56 -2.47 -9.43
C VAL A 510 38.63 -1.56 -10.03
N GLY A 511 39.62 -1.18 -9.25
CA GLY A 511 40.63 -0.25 -9.72
C GLY A 511 42.00 -0.48 -9.13
N SER A 512 43.02 0.11 -9.79
CA SER A 512 44.38 0.18 -9.24
C SER A 512 45.01 1.54 -9.53
N VAL A 513 45.83 1.97 -8.60
CA VAL A 513 46.68 3.14 -8.71
C VAL A 513 48.11 2.69 -8.41
N ILE A 514 48.94 2.62 -9.44
CA ILE A 514 50.32 2.14 -9.35
C ILE A 514 51.25 3.22 -9.93
N GLY A 515 52.00 3.90 -9.07
CA GLY A 515 52.77 5.05 -9.46
C GLY A 515 51.92 6.16 -10.06
N GLU A 516 52.15 6.52 -11.34
CA GLU A 516 51.39 7.55 -12.06
C GLU A 516 50.18 6.96 -12.83
N LYS A 517 50.10 5.64 -12.98
CA LYS A 517 49.01 4.98 -13.71
C LYS A 517 47.84 4.72 -12.81
N SER A 518 46.65 5.09 -13.25
CA SER A 518 45.38 4.70 -12.63
C SER A 518 44.51 3.97 -13.66
N MET A 519 43.89 2.90 -13.22
CA MET A 519 42.93 2.11 -14.01
C MET A 519 41.72 1.80 -13.17
N ALA A 520 40.55 1.76 -13.80
CA ALA A 520 39.33 1.36 -13.13
C ALA A 520 38.36 0.69 -14.12
N ASN A 521 37.63 -0.28 -13.65
CA ASN A 521 36.52 -0.89 -14.36
C ASN A 521 35.33 -1.03 -13.42
N VAL A 522 34.12 -1.07 -13.96
CA VAL A 522 32.90 -1.30 -13.21
C VAL A 522 32.38 -2.68 -13.57
N VAL A 523 32.26 -3.51 -12.56
CA VAL A 523 31.77 -4.88 -12.66
C VAL A 523 30.38 -4.95 -12.06
N THR A 524 29.44 -5.54 -12.80
CA THR A 524 28.08 -5.79 -12.32
C THR A 524 28.08 -7.08 -11.50
N VAL A 525 27.78 -6.97 -10.22
CA VAL A 525 27.68 -8.12 -9.30
C VAL A 525 26.27 -8.69 -9.31
N THR A 526 25.27 -7.80 -9.30
CA THR A 526 23.87 -8.17 -9.46
C THR A 526 23.25 -7.34 -10.58
N GLU A 527 22.61 -8.02 -11.50
CA GLU A 527 21.97 -7.39 -12.65
C GLU A 527 20.87 -6.39 -12.20
N PRO A 528 20.76 -5.24 -12.87
CA PRO A 528 19.71 -4.26 -12.57
C PRO A 528 18.32 -4.81 -12.87
N ASN A 529 17.30 -4.07 -12.42
CA ASN A 529 15.91 -4.39 -12.70
C ASN A 529 15.64 -4.35 -14.21
N SER A 530 15.27 -5.48 -14.80
CA SER A 530 15.06 -5.64 -16.24
C SER A 530 13.58 -5.57 -16.63
N MET A 531 12.66 -5.97 -15.73
CA MET A 531 11.22 -5.90 -15.97
C MET A 531 10.70 -4.50 -15.66
N HIS A 532 9.87 -3.95 -16.56
CA HIS A 532 9.28 -2.63 -16.38
C HIS A 532 7.98 -2.69 -15.56
N MET A 533 7.73 -1.69 -14.68
CA MET A 533 6.53 -1.61 -13.83
C MET A 533 5.22 -1.61 -14.62
N LEU A 534 5.20 -1.22 -15.88
CA LEU A 534 3.99 -1.27 -16.72
C LEU A 534 3.43 -2.68 -16.91
N TRP A 535 4.20 -3.73 -16.65
CA TRP A 535 3.70 -5.10 -16.61
C TRP A 535 2.71 -5.37 -15.46
N LEU A 536 2.65 -4.47 -14.47
CA LEU A 536 1.65 -4.53 -13.39
C LEU A 536 0.29 -3.96 -13.81
N ILE A 537 0.20 -3.17 -14.89
CA ILE A 537 -1.06 -2.53 -15.31
C ILE A 537 -2.20 -3.54 -15.50
N PRO A 538 -2.02 -4.71 -16.15
CA PRO A 538 -3.10 -5.67 -16.30
C PRO A 538 -3.73 -6.11 -14.98
N GLN A 539 -2.92 -6.37 -13.94
CA GLN A 539 -3.45 -6.76 -12.62
C GLN A 539 -4.22 -5.61 -11.96
N TYR A 540 -3.75 -4.35 -12.07
CA TYR A 540 -4.47 -3.16 -11.58
C TYR A 540 -5.79 -2.94 -12.33
N VAL A 541 -5.82 -3.10 -13.65
CA VAL A 541 -7.04 -3.00 -14.47
C VAL A 541 -8.07 -4.02 -14.02
N ILE A 542 -7.67 -5.29 -13.92
CA ILE A 542 -8.59 -6.38 -13.59
C ILE A 542 -9.11 -6.28 -12.15
N ILE A 543 -8.25 -5.95 -11.16
CA ILE A 543 -8.71 -5.79 -9.78
C ILE A 543 -9.65 -4.60 -9.63
N THR A 544 -9.39 -3.48 -10.32
CA THR A 544 -10.26 -2.30 -10.27
C THR A 544 -11.60 -2.55 -10.97
N MET A 545 -11.61 -3.31 -12.09
CA MET A 545 -12.88 -3.78 -12.67
C MET A 545 -13.67 -4.61 -11.65
N GLY A 546 -12.99 -5.53 -10.96
CA GLY A 546 -13.58 -6.32 -9.88
C GLY A 546 -14.10 -5.44 -8.75
N GLU A 547 -13.33 -4.44 -8.33
CA GLU A 547 -13.71 -3.50 -7.27
C GLU A 547 -14.99 -2.72 -7.61
N VAL A 548 -15.08 -2.12 -8.79
CA VAL A 548 -16.27 -1.36 -9.19
C VAL A 548 -17.50 -2.25 -9.17
N MET A 549 -17.40 -3.49 -9.69
CA MET A 549 -18.50 -4.45 -9.69
C MET A 549 -18.85 -4.94 -8.29
N PHE A 550 -17.87 -5.10 -7.41
CA PHE A 550 -18.05 -5.66 -6.08
C PHE A 550 -18.45 -4.61 -5.04
N SER A 551 -17.69 -3.53 -4.98
CA SER A 551 -17.83 -2.50 -3.94
C SER A 551 -19.10 -1.66 -4.13
N VAL A 552 -19.31 -1.12 -5.36
CA VAL A 552 -20.47 -0.27 -5.65
C VAL A 552 -21.76 -1.07 -5.55
N THR A 553 -21.82 -2.19 -6.25
CA THR A 553 -23.03 -3.04 -6.26
C THR A 553 -23.30 -3.69 -4.90
N GLY A 554 -22.24 -4.04 -4.15
CA GLY A 554 -22.38 -4.62 -2.81
C GLY A 554 -22.93 -3.64 -1.78
N LEU A 555 -22.48 -2.39 -1.85
CA LEU A 555 -22.99 -1.33 -0.97
C LEU A 555 -24.44 -0.97 -1.32
N GLU A 556 -24.77 -0.90 -2.60
CA GLU A 556 -26.14 -0.72 -3.09
C GLU A 556 -27.05 -1.87 -2.62
N PHE A 557 -26.60 -3.12 -2.77
CA PHE A 557 -27.31 -4.30 -2.28
C PHE A 557 -27.54 -4.24 -0.77
N ALA A 558 -26.50 -3.91 -0.01
CA ALA A 558 -26.60 -3.78 1.44
C ALA A 558 -27.61 -2.69 1.86
N PHE A 559 -27.70 -1.61 1.09
CA PHE A 559 -28.62 -0.51 1.37
C PHE A 559 -30.07 -0.80 0.95
N THR A 560 -30.28 -1.44 -0.20
CA THR A 560 -31.63 -1.74 -0.75
C THR A 560 -32.30 -2.91 -0.02
N GLN A 561 -31.52 -3.88 0.43
CA GLN A 561 -32.04 -5.05 1.17
C GLN A 561 -32.07 -4.84 2.70
N ALA A 562 -31.69 -3.64 3.16
CA ALA A 562 -31.71 -3.29 4.57
C ALA A 562 -33.07 -2.71 4.97
N PRO A 563 -33.70 -3.21 6.06
CA PRO A 563 -34.83 -2.52 6.69
C PRO A 563 -34.45 -1.07 7.06
N ALA A 564 -35.40 -0.15 7.02
CA ALA A 564 -35.14 1.27 7.23
C ALA A 564 -34.45 1.58 8.58
N SER A 565 -34.80 0.81 9.62
CA SER A 565 -34.23 0.90 10.97
C SER A 565 -32.80 0.39 11.09
N MET A 566 -32.32 -0.49 10.14
CA MET A 566 -31.07 -1.23 10.24
C MET A 566 -30.03 -0.87 9.19
N LYS A 567 -30.28 0.15 8.35
CA LYS A 567 -29.37 0.56 7.25
C LYS A 567 -27.95 0.89 7.73
N SER A 568 -27.83 1.62 8.84
CA SER A 568 -26.52 1.98 9.40
C SER A 568 -25.75 0.77 9.92
N LEU A 569 -26.46 -0.23 10.52
CA LEU A 569 -25.87 -1.46 11.01
C LEU A 569 -25.29 -2.30 9.86
N LEU A 570 -26.04 -2.43 8.75
CA LEU A 570 -25.58 -3.20 7.60
C LEU A 570 -24.40 -2.54 6.88
N GLN A 571 -24.38 -1.19 6.80
CA GLN A 571 -23.22 -0.46 6.28
C GLN A 571 -21.99 -0.62 7.18
N ALA A 572 -22.16 -0.57 8.51
CA ALA A 572 -21.06 -0.83 9.43
C ALA A 572 -20.54 -2.28 9.32
N SER A 573 -21.44 -3.25 9.15
CA SER A 573 -21.08 -4.65 8.95
C SER A 573 -20.34 -4.87 7.62
N TRP A 574 -20.70 -4.14 6.57
CA TRP A 574 -19.96 -4.12 5.30
C TRP A 574 -18.52 -3.62 5.51
N LEU A 575 -18.33 -2.49 6.20
CA LEU A 575 -17.00 -1.98 6.51
C LEU A 575 -16.18 -2.94 7.38
N LEU A 576 -16.84 -3.66 8.29
CA LEU A 576 -16.18 -4.67 9.12
C LEU A 576 -15.60 -5.83 8.32
N THR A 577 -16.20 -6.18 7.16
CA THR A 577 -15.63 -7.21 6.27
C THR A 577 -14.24 -6.83 5.75
N VAL A 578 -13.97 -5.52 5.54
CA VAL A 578 -12.64 -5.02 5.17
C VAL A 578 -11.64 -5.25 6.30
N ALA A 579 -12.04 -5.01 7.56
CA ALA A 579 -11.19 -5.28 8.71
C ALA A 579 -10.80 -6.77 8.81
N PHE A 580 -11.77 -7.67 8.64
CA PHE A 580 -11.50 -9.12 8.63
C PHE A 580 -10.64 -9.54 7.42
N GLY A 581 -10.81 -8.91 6.26
CA GLY A 581 -9.94 -9.16 5.11
C GLY A 581 -8.48 -8.82 5.41
N ASN A 582 -8.23 -7.68 6.02
CA ASN A 582 -6.88 -7.29 6.44
C ASN A 582 -6.31 -8.21 7.52
N LEU A 583 -7.15 -8.71 8.45
CA LEU A 583 -6.75 -9.71 9.44
C LEU A 583 -6.28 -11.01 8.79
N ILE A 584 -6.94 -11.46 7.72
CA ILE A 584 -6.51 -12.65 6.96
C ILE A 584 -5.11 -12.44 6.37
N VAL A 585 -4.84 -11.26 5.79
CA VAL A 585 -3.49 -10.96 5.26
C VAL A 585 -2.45 -10.98 6.37
N VAL A 586 -2.76 -10.40 7.54
CA VAL A 586 -1.87 -10.44 8.72
C VAL A 586 -1.54 -11.87 9.12
N ILE A 587 -2.55 -12.74 9.21
CA ILE A 587 -2.35 -14.16 9.58
C ILE A 587 -1.45 -14.87 8.55
N VAL A 588 -1.70 -14.69 7.26
CA VAL A 588 -0.91 -15.33 6.20
C VAL A 588 0.54 -14.82 6.21
N ALA A 589 0.75 -13.51 6.41
CA ALA A 589 2.07 -12.91 6.46
C ALA A 589 2.86 -13.35 7.71
N GLU A 590 2.20 -13.49 8.88
CA GLU A 590 2.83 -13.93 10.14
C GLU A 590 3.27 -15.41 10.07
N ILE A 591 2.42 -16.27 9.52
CA ILE A 591 2.75 -17.71 9.39
C ILE A 591 3.90 -17.91 8.41
N SER A 592 4.09 -17.04 7.44
CA SER A 592 5.20 -17.03 6.46
C SER A 592 5.48 -18.42 5.84
N ILE A 593 4.43 -19.12 5.39
CA ILE A 593 4.49 -20.50 4.90
C ILE A 593 5.38 -20.63 3.64
N PHE A 594 5.44 -19.58 2.84
CA PHE A 594 6.09 -19.64 1.53
C PHE A 594 7.35 -18.77 1.48
N ASN A 595 8.45 -19.37 1.02
CA ASN A 595 9.70 -18.64 0.75
C ASN A 595 9.63 -17.80 -0.55
N ARG A 596 8.62 -18.04 -1.40
CA ARG A 596 8.46 -17.40 -2.71
C ARG A 596 7.12 -16.69 -2.78
N GLN A 597 7.13 -15.43 -3.18
CA GLN A 597 5.95 -14.56 -3.29
C GLN A 597 4.92 -15.08 -4.30
N VAL A 598 5.35 -15.77 -5.35
CA VAL A 598 4.45 -16.41 -6.34
C VAL A 598 3.44 -17.31 -5.67
N TYR A 599 3.86 -18.14 -4.71
CA TYR A 599 2.95 -19.08 -4.03
C TYR A 599 1.97 -18.36 -3.10
N GLU A 600 2.36 -17.25 -2.50
CA GLU A 600 1.46 -16.41 -1.70
C GLU A 600 0.35 -15.81 -2.59
N PHE A 601 0.69 -15.27 -3.77
CA PHE A 601 -0.30 -14.78 -4.71
C PHE A 601 -1.23 -15.88 -5.22
N LEU A 602 -0.72 -17.07 -5.50
CA LEU A 602 -1.54 -18.23 -5.91
C LEU A 602 -2.44 -18.73 -4.78
N LEU A 603 -1.98 -18.68 -3.51
CA LEU A 603 -2.82 -18.99 -2.35
C LEU A 603 -4.03 -18.05 -2.30
N PHE A 604 -3.81 -16.74 -2.36
CA PHE A 604 -4.91 -15.75 -2.34
C PHE A 604 -5.83 -15.91 -3.55
N ALA A 605 -5.31 -16.16 -4.75
CA ALA A 605 -6.12 -16.45 -5.93
C ALA A 605 -7.00 -17.68 -5.74
N GLY A 606 -6.44 -18.77 -5.19
CA GLY A 606 -7.16 -20.00 -4.91
C GLY A 606 -8.22 -19.85 -3.83
N LEU A 607 -7.89 -19.14 -2.72
CA LEU A 607 -8.85 -18.83 -1.67
C LEU A 607 -10.03 -18.02 -2.23
N MET A 608 -9.77 -16.97 -3.03
CA MET A 608 -10.83 -16.17 -3.64
C MET A 608 -11.67 -16.97 -4.62
N PHE A 609 -11.05 -17.87 -5.39
CA PHE A 609 -11.78 -18.71 -6.34
C PHE A 609 -12.75 -19.68 -5.61
N ILE A 610 -12.31 -20.29 -4.52
CA ILE A 610 -13.16 -21.17 -3.68
C ILE A 610 -14.27 -20.32 -3.03
N ASP A 611 -13.90 -19.19 -2.48
CA ASP A 611 -14.80 -18.27 -1.77
C ASP A 611 -15.93 -17.76 -2.66
N ILE A 612 -15.63 -17.37 -3.90
CA ILE A 612 -16.63 -16.88 -4.82
C ILE A 612 -17.61 -17.98 -5.29
N ILE A 613 -17.19 -19.24 -5.30
CA ILE A 613 -18.07 -20.37 -5.54
C ILE A 613 -19.04 -20.51 -4.35
N ILE A 614 -18.54 -20.42 -3.13
CA ILE A 614 -19.35 -20.46 -1.90
C ILE A 614 -20.36 -19.30 -1.93
N PHE A 615 -19.89 -18.08 -2.22
CA PHE A 615 -20.74 -16.90 -2.33
C PHE A 615 -21.83 -17.07 -3.40
N ALA A 616 -21.48 -17.57 -4.59
CA ALA A 616 -22.44 -17.81 -5.67
C ALA A 616 -23.51 -18.84 -5.30
N VAL A 617 -23.13 -19.88 -4.54
CA VAL A 617 -24.09 -20.86 -4.00
C VAL A 617 -25.01 -20.19 -2.99
N MET A 618 -24.48 -19.41 -2.04
CA MET A 618 -25.28 -18.66 -1.06
C MET A 618 -26.22 -17.67 -1.74
N ALA A 619 -25.75 -16.95 -2.76
CA ALA A 619 -26.51 -15.99 -3.56
C ALA A 619 -27.68 -16.65 -4.30
N LYS A 620 -27.54 -17.91 -4.73
CA LYS A 620 -28.64 -18.67 -5.39
C LYS A 620 -29.82 -18.97 -4.45
N PHE A 621 -29.54 -19.14 -3.15
CA PHE A 621 -30.56 -19.42 -2.14
C PHE A 621 -31.12 -18.17 -1.46
N TYR A 622 -30.56 -16.98 -1.75
CA TYR A 622 -31.04 -15.74 -1.19
C TYR A 622 -32.35 -15.31 -1.86
N LYS A 623 -33.35 -14.96 -1.05
CA LYS A 623 -34.61 -14.37 -1.51
C LYS A 623 -34.54 -12.87 -1.34
N TYR A 624 -34.68 -12.14 -2.45
CA TYR A 624 -34.75 -10.67 -2.42
C TYR A 624 -36.03 -10.24 -1.72
N ILE A 625 -35.94 -9.18 -0.95
CA ILE A 625 -37.09 -8.46 -0.40
C ILE A 625 -37.58 -7.55 -1.51
N ASP A 626 -38.84 -7.71 -1.96
CA ASP A 626 -39.43 -6.89 -3.02
C ASP A 626 -39.69 -5.46 -2.50
N GLU A 627 -39.41 -4.45 -3.33
CA GLU A 627 -39.64 -3.03 -2.97
C GLU A 627 -41.12 -2.74 -2.69
N ASP A 628 -42.05 -3.51 -3.28
CA ASP A 628 -43.47 -3.37 -3.04
C ASP A 628 -43.87 -3.79 -1.61
N GLU A 629 -43.25 -4.83 -1.02
CA GLU A 629 -43.46 -5.22 0.38
C GLU A 629 -42.97 -4.15 1.37
N ILE A 630 -41.81 -3.52 1.08
CA ILE A 630 -41.28 -2.44 1.93
C ILE A 630 -42.17 -1.22 1.88
N THR A 631 -42.76 -0.92 0.72
CA THR A 631 -43.63 0.23 0.53
C THR A 631 -44.97 0.00 1.23
N GLU A 632 -45.56 -1.20 1.15
CA GLU A 632 -46.79 -1.56 1.86
C GLU A 632 -46.63 -1.57 3.38
N GLU A 633 -45.53 -2.10 3.92
CA GLU A 633 -45.23 -2.03 5.36
C GLU A 633 -45.03 -0.58 5.85
N THR A 634 -44.37 0.26 5.05
CA THR A 634 -44.18 1.70 5.38
C THR A 634 -45.51 2.44 5.35
N ILE A 635 -46.41 2.13 4.42
CA ILE A 635 -47.75 2.69 4.33
C ILE A 635 -48.62 2.21 5.51
N HIS A 636 -48.54 0.92 5.87
CA HIS A 636 -49.29 0.38 7.03
C HIS A 636 -48.83 1.00 8.35
N MET A 637 -47.53 1.15 8.58
CA MET A 637 -47.00 1.81 9.78
C MET A 637 -47.36 3.30 9.86
N SER A 638 -47.41 3.99 8.70
CA SER A 638 -47.83 5.41 8.68
C SER A 638 -49.34 5.57 8.89
N GLN A 639 -50.16 4.60 8.53
CA GLN A 639 -51.61 4.59 8.82
C GLN A 639 -51.88 4.28 10.30
N GLU A 640 -51.13 3.39 10.93
CA GLU A 640 -51.26 3.10 12.37
C GLU A 640 -50.79 4.25 13.25
N THR A 641 -49.77 5.02 12.82
CA THR A 641 -49.23 6.15 13.56
C THR A 641 -49.99 7.46 13.32
N GLY A 642 -51.02 7.47 12.47
CA GLY A 642 -51.89 8.63 12.22
C GLY A 642 -51.22 9.83 11.53
N THR A 643 -50.05 9.63 10.90
CA THR A 643 -49.23 10.70 10.30
C THR A 643 -49.31 10.78 8.78
N PHE A 644 -50.28 10.08 8.15
CA PHE A 644 -50.45 10.09 6.70
C PHE A 644 -51.36 11.23 6.23
N ASN A 645 -50.77 12.24 5.57
CA ASN A 645 -51.54 13.27 4.85
C ASN A 645 -51.82 12.72 3.43
N ALA A 646 -53.09 12.37 3.15
CA ALA A 646 -53.58 11.69 1.94
C ALA A 646 -53.47 12.50 0.62
N SER A 647 -52.64 13.54 0.54
CA SER A 647 -52.56 14.44 -0.63
C SER A 647 -51.48 14.09 -1.67
N TYR A 648 -50.78 12.94 -1.55
CA TYR A 648 -49.61 12.63 -2.41
C TYR A 648 -49.86 11.57 -3.50
N HIS A 649 -51.08 11.03 -3.65
CA HIS A 649 -51.33 9.93 -4.61
C HIS A 649 -52.24 10.33 -5.81
N GLN A 650 -52.09 11.53 -6.37
CA GLN A 650 -52.88 11.91 -7.54
C GLN A 650 -52.12 12.60 -8.68
N ASP A 651 -50.85 12.30 -8.93
CA ASP A 651 -50.19 12.80 -10.15
C ASP A 651 -49.09 11.83 -10.67
N GLU A 652 -49.48 10.58 -10.98
CA GLU A 652 -48.79 9.75 -11.98
C GLU A 652 -49.83 8.92 -12.76
N LYS A 653 -50.33 9.55 -13.81
CA LYS A 653 -50.89 8.88 -14.99
C LYS A 653 -50.36 9.54 -16.26
#